data_9eaa7163ec4a6daa2df0fe4425bde591
#
_entry.id   9eaa7163ec4a6daa2df0fe4425bde591
#
_cell.length_a   1.000
_cell.length_b   1.000
_cell.length_c   1.000
_cell.angle_alpha   90.00
_cell.angle_beta   90.00
_cell.angle_gamma   90.00
#
_symmetry.space_group_name_H-M   'P 1'
#
loop_
_entity.id
_entity.type
_entity.pdbx_description
1 polymer ?
#
loop_
_entity_poly.entity_id
_entity_poly.type
_entity_poly.pdbx_seq_one_letter_code
_entity_poly.pdbx_strand_id
1 'polypeptide(L)'
;VTQAIQDLNNSVRLVRDKRTFVRFHVHSNGGTHTTYAQLRVQRGSNVTYLGPINGTPIGYIGVRSSPDRGNLNHAFLFELPAGYREGTVTITAYLNPDTAWRNRNPVEQTYADNDISTTVSFEAVPAVNLVIYRFGYRLSGTDYWAPASHASQLADWLRRAYPLRTLNTWTRTEWWGNASRNAEGNLTNPTCGQINDFLFSKRVWDWVFFWNGIPFGAHYYGMVSDGGGFMRGCAPVPGWTAAGPTGTGSWGWDFDGSYGDWYGGHELAHSYGRGHANFCGAVGGGFYPYPNGSISPALTGNTAIYGFDIGNRAIYGPNWSDVMTYCANQWVSDFTYEALMSRFQTGPTTAAAALDLRAVNQTDRLLVVGNIYTPTMTVTLQPLFVIPNAGEVEPRVPGEEYAIVLRGAGGAELARYPFTPKEVHGGPAPDQERNEDYLAISELVPYVAGTTQVVIEGPGGAALKTVSAGANPPSVTVVSPNGGETLAGPTITVSWTASDPDGDPLSFNVQYSPDNGATWETVAQNLTGNSVELDAGNIVSGAQGLFRVWVSDGIHTASDTSNGTFVVPNRTPTVEILQPAGPLSVPISTTVNLEASAYDVDTGALDGAQVTWTSNLDGALGTGAQLSVASLSVGVHTITVRADDGQGGVATDTVQVTVTAGQPFTGNITDVFLPLILR
;
A
#
# COMPACT_ATOMS: atom_id res chain seq x y z
N VAL A 1 19.12 -16.33 2.61
CA VAL A 1 18.56 -15.27 3.46
C VAL A 1 17.45 -14.57 2.69
N THR A 2 16.22 -14.49 3.22
CA THR A 2 15.07 -14.00 2.46
C THR A 2 14.19 -13.02 3.24
N GLN A 3 13.54 -12.12 2.52
CA GLN A 3 12.56 -11.14 3.05
C GLN A 3 11.23 -11.15 2.27
N ALA A 4 11.23 -11.63 1.04
CA ALA A 4 10.06 -11.82 0.21
C ALA A 4 10.36 -12.80 -0.93
N ILE A 5 11.59 -12.77 -1.48
CA ILE A 5 12.00 -13.57 -2.62
C ILE A 5 13.51 -13.78 -2.59
N GLN A 6 14.00 -14.98 -2.96
CA GLN A 6 15.43 -15.25 -2.99
C GLN A 6 15.80 -16.55 -3.73
N ASP A 7 17.03 -16.61 -4.24
CA ASP A 7 17.71 -17.82 -4.70
C ASP A 7 18.68 -18.40 -3.64
N LEU A 8 19.40 -19.47 -3.97
CA LEU A 8 20.41 -20.04 -3.05
C LEU A 8 21.74 -19.26 -3.04
N ASN A 9 21.95 -18.34 -3.97
CA ASN A 9 23.15 -17.52 -4.04
C ASN A 9 23.02 -16.20 -3.24
N ASN A 10 21.83 -15.94 -2.66
CA ASN A 10 21.48 -14.66 -2.03
C ASN A 10 21.62 -13.47 -2.99
N SER A 11 21.16 -13.62 -4.24
CA SER A 11 21.35 -12.63 -5.29
C SER A 11 20.43 -11.42 -5.17
N VAL A 12 19.28 -11.55 -4.48
CA VAL A 12 18.31 -10.48 -4.30
C VAL A 12 18.69 -9.61 -3.10
N ARG A 13 18.65 -8.30 -3.29
CA ARG A 13 19.01 -7.31 -2.26
C ARG A 13 18.09 -7.38 -1.04
N LEU A 14 18.64 -7.07 0.13
CA LEU A 14 17.93 -7.11 1.39
C LEU A 14 17.71 -5.68 1.94
N VAL A 15 16.50 -5.44 2.40
CA VAL A 15 16.09 -4.15 3.00
C VAL A 15 16.45 -4.13 4.48
N ARG A 16 17.09 -3.03 4.93
CA ARG A 16 17.43 -2.81 6.33
C ARG A 16 16.16 -2.78 7.20
N ASP A 17 16.26 -3.42 8.36
CA ASP A 17 15.22 -3.54 9.41
C ASP A 17 13.93 -4.29 8.97
N LYS A 18 13.82 -4.75 7.73
CA LYS A 18 12.72 -5.63 7.30
C LYS A 18 12.87 -7.00 7.94
N ARG A 19 11.74 -7.61 8.32
CA ARG A 19 11.71 -8.98 8.88
C ARG A 19 12.42 -9.95 7.93
N THR A 20 13.34 -10.75 8.45
CA THR A 20 14.28 -11.54 7.64
C THR A 20 14.41 -12.94 8.19
N PHE A 21 14.33 -13.90 7.29
CA PHE A 21 14.47 -15.31 7.60
C PHE A 21 15.71 -15.90 6.92
N VAL A 22 16.28 -16.95 7.54
CA VAL A 22 17.33 -17.78 6.95
C VAL A 22 16.78 -19.18 6.78
N ARG A 23 16.81 -19.69 5.56
CA ARG A 23 16.49 -21.07 5.23
C ARG A 23 17.77 -21.81 4.97
N PHE A 24 18.15 -22.72 5.88
CA PHE A 24 19.32 -23.55 5.74
C PHE A 24 18.94 -24.86 5.09
N HIS A 25 19.26 -25.00 3.79
CA HIS A 25 18.97 -26.16 2.98
C HIS A 25 20.06 -27.18 3.13
N VAL A 26 19.68 -28.41 3.44
CA VAL A 26 20.57 -29.56 3.65
C VAL A 26 20.00 -30.77 2.96
N HIS A 27 20.87 -31.73 2.58
CA HIS A 27 20.44 -32.99 2.03
C HIS A 27 21.30 -34.14 2.59
N SER A 28 20.79 -35.36 2.53
CA SER A 28 21.47 -36.59 2.96
C SER A 28 21.82 -37.44 1.76
N ASN A 29 22.98 -38.10 1.76
CA ASN A 29 23.34 -39.07 0.73
C ASN A 29 22.73 -40.46 0.95
N GLY A 30 22.08 -40.69 2.08
CA GLY A 30 21.52 -41.99 2.42
C GLY A 30 20.28 -41.93 3.31
N GLY A 31 19.09 -41.93 2.72
CA GLY A 31 17.83 -41.96 3.48
C GLY A 31 17.50 -40.67 4.23
N THR A 32 16.52 -40.74 5.13
CA THR A 32 16.09 -39.60 5.93
C THR A 32 16.63 -39.69 7.35
N HIS A 33 17.30 -38.64 7.82
CA HIS A 33 17.89 -38.61 9.16
C HIS A 33 17.38 -37.37 9.90
N THR A 34 16.82 -37.57 11.10
CA THR A 34 16.40 -36.48 11.95
C THR A 34 17.60 -35.86 12.67
N THR A 35 17.80 -34.59 12.55
CA THR A 35 18.90 -33.87 13.22
C THR A 35 18.50 -32.45 13.54
N TYR A 36 19.40 -31.71 14.19
CA TYR A 36 19.26 -30.33 14.64
C TYR A 36 20.27 -29.44 13.93
N ALA A 37 19.98 -28.16 13.82
CA ALA A 37 20.90 -27.15 13.31
C ALA A 37 21.00 -25.96 14.26
N GLN A 38 22.09 -25.19 14.13
CA GLN A 38 22.28 -23.92 14.84
C GLN A 38 22.76 -22.86 13.87
N LEU A 39 22.29 -21.63 14.04
CA LEU A 39 22.75 -20.50 13.25
C LEU A 39 23.56 -19.55 14.14
N ARG A 40 24.80 -19.26 13.75
CA ARG A 40 25.61 -18.20 14.32
C ARG A 40 25.47 -16.96 13.45
N VAL A 41 25.10 -15.85 14.05
CA VAL A 41 24.91 -14.56 13.36
C VAL A 41 25.88 -13.56 13.97
N GLN A 42 26.68 -12.90 13.13
CA GLN A 42 27.69 -11.93 13.55
C GLN A 42 27.55 -10.61 12.81
N ARG A 43 27.51 -9.51 13.56
CA ARG A 43 27.59 -8.14 13.06
C ARG A 43 28.63 -7.37 13.85
N GLY A 44 29.75 -7.04 13.21
CA GLY A 44 30.90 -6.47 13.90
C GLY A 44 31.40 -7.40 15.00
N SER A 45 31.50 -6.91 16.25
CA SER A 45 31.84 -7.70 17.43
C SER A 45 30.68 -8.46 18.06
N ASN A 46 29.41 -8.14 17.68
CA ASN A 46 28.23 -8.75 18.25
C ASN A 46 27.98 -10.12 17.60
N VAL A 47 27.83 -11.14 18.42
CA VAL A 47 27.55 -12.51 18.00
C VAL A 47 26.36 -13.05 18.76
N THR A 48 25.45 -13.73 18.06
CA THR A 48 24.35 -14.49 18.67
C THR A 48 24.22 -15.86 18.02
N TYR A 49 23.61 -16.80 18.73
CA TYR A 49 23.29 -18.14 18.26
C TYR A 49 21.80 -18.37 18.33
N LEU A 50 21.24 -18.91 17.26
CA LEU A 50 19.79 -19.15 17.08
C LEU A 50 19.53 -20.61 16.86
N GLY A 51 18.45 -21.12 17.47
CA GLY A 51 17.84 -22.40 17.11
C GLY A 51 16.84 -22.25 15.98
N PRO A 52 16.55 -23.35 15.23
CA PRO A 52 15.51 -23.34 14.24
C PRO A 52 14.11 -23.14 14.87
N ILE A 53 13.22 -22.51 14.11
CA ILE A 53 11.85 -22.21 14.55
C ILE A 53 10.79 -23.12 13.91
N ASN A 54 11.22 -24.14 13.17
CA ASN A 54 10.37 -25.15 12.54
C ASN A 54 10.81 -26.57 12.92
N GLY A 55 10.07 -27.57 12.44
CA GLY A 55 10.32 -28.99 12.71
C GLY A 55 9.47 -29.56 13.84
N THR A 56 9.52 -30.89 14.05
CA THR A 56 8.76 -31.60 15.10
C THR A 56 9.63 -32.69 15.74
N PRO A 57 10.01 -32.57 17.03
CA PRO A 57 9.84 -31.37 17.88
C PRO A 57 10.56 -30.15 17.30
N ILE A 58 10.23 -28.94 17.76
CA ILE A 58 10.83 -27.70 17.25
C ILE A 58 12.35 -27.78 17.27
N GLY A 59 12.96 -27.39 16.15
CA GLY A 59 14.40 -27.43 15.95
C GLY A 59 14.92 -28.70 15.28
N TYR A 60 14.10 -29.75 15.15
CA TYR A 60 14.50 -31.01 14.52
C TYR A 60 13.75 -31.23 13.21
N ILE A 61 14.48 -31.48 12.14
CA ILE A 61 13.90 -31.88 10.86
C ILE A 61 14.50 -33.19 10.34
N GLY A 62 13.73 -33.90 9.51
CA GLY A 62 14.22 -35.06 8.75
C GLY A 62 14.97 -34.56 7.51
N VAL A 63 16.31 -34.59 7.55
CA VAL A 63 17.16 -34.30 6.39
C VAL A 63 17.04 -35.44 5.39
N ARG A 64 16.70 -35.12 4.13
CA ARG A 64 16.31 -36.05 3.08
C ARG A 64 17.35 -36.08 1.96
N SER A 65 17.38 -37.16 1.19
CA SER A 65 18.24 -37.27 0.01
C SER A 65 17.76 -36.40 -1.17
N SER A 66 16.48 -36.04 -1.18
CA SER A 66 15.88 -35.15 -2.19
C SER A 66 14.94 -34.18 -1.49
N PRO A 67 15.46 -33.08 -0.89
CA PRO A 67 14.65 -32.11 -0.23
C PRO A 67 13.91 -31.23 -1.25
N ASP A 68 12.63 -30.99 -1.00
CA ASP A 68 11.81 -30.05 -1.76
C ASP A 68 11.94 -28.63 -1.17
N ARG A 69 12.42 -27.68 -1.93
CA ARG A 69 12.55 -26.29 -1.50
C ARG A 69 11.19 -25.59 -1.30
N GLY A 70 10.13 -26.11 -1.90
CA GLY A 70 8.75 -25.67 -1.68
C GLY A 70 8.17 -26.08 -0.32
N ASN A 71 8.81 -27.01 0.37
CA ASN A 71 8.35 -27.47 1.68
C ASN A 71 9.14 -26.80 2.82
N LEU A 72 8.41 -26.16 3.74
CA LEU A 72 9.01 -25.43 4.85
C LEU A 72 9.88 -26.33 5.76
N ASN A 73 9.46 -27.58 5.98
CA ASN A 73 10.12 -28.53 6.86
C ASN A 73 11.18 -29.40 6.17
N HIS A 74 11.55 -29.09 4.92
CA HIS A 74 12.70 -29.67 4.23
C HIS A 74 13.95 -28.78 4.30
N ALA A 75 13.91 -27.71 5.07
CA ALA A 75 15.03 -26.85 5.42
C ALA A 75 14.89 -26.38 6.88
N PHE A 76 15.97 -26.09 7.55
CA PHE A 76 15.92 -25.40 8.84
C PHE A 76 15.59 -23.93 8.62
N LEU A 77 14.63 -23.41 9.39
CA LEU A 77 14.18 -22.04 9.34
C LEU A 77 14.61 -21.28 10.60
N PHE A 78 15.21 -20.13 10.40
CA PHE A 78 15.59 -19.21 11.48
C PHE A 78 15.05 -17.82 11.19
N GLU A 79 14.72 -17.07 12.22
CA GLU A 79 14.39 -15.65 12.09
C GLU A 79 15.52 -14.80 12.65
N LEU A 80 16.03 -13.83 11.88
CA LEU A 80 17.08 -12.92 12.35
C LEU A 80 16.51 -11.92 13.36
N PRO A 81 17.14 -11.73 14.53
CA PRO A 81 16.76 -10.66 15.46
C PRO A 81 16.93 -9.27 14.82
N ALA A 82 16.14 -8.31 15.26
CA ALA A 82 16.16 -6.93 14.71
C ALA A 82 17.56 -6.31 14.66
N GLY A 83 18.38 -6.49 15.72
CA GLY A 83 19.75 -5.96 15.75
C GLY A 83 20.73 -6.53 14.72
N TYR A 84 20.30 -7.54 13.94
CA TYR A 84 21.08 -8.18 12.87
C TYR A 84 20.46 -8.01 11.48
N ARG A 85 19.56 -7.05 11.32
CA ARG A 85 18.90 -6.76 10.03
C ARG A 85 19.38 -5.44 9.41
N GLU A 86 20.62 -5.05 9.71
CA GLU A 86 21.25 -3.82 9.18
C GLU A 86 22.75 -3.99 8.95
N GLY A 87 23.30 -3.21 8.01
CA GLY A 87 24.71 -3.27 7.64
C GLY A 87 25.12 -4.62 7.07
N THR A 88 26.37 -4.98 7.28
CA THR A 88 26.94 -6.26 6.82
C THR A 88 26.89 -7.29 7.94
N VAL A 89 26.33 -8.46 7.65
CA VAL A 89 26.11 -9.54 8.62
C VAL A 89 26.68 -10.85 8.06
N THR A 90 27.52 -11.52 8.84
CA THR A 90 28.01 -12.87 8.54
C THR A 90 27.14 -13.90 9.25
N ILE A 91 26.67 -14.88 8.51
CA ILE A 91 25.75 -15.92 8.93
C ILE A 91 26.45 -17.27 8.70
N THR A 92 26.63 -18.04 9.77
CA THR A 92 27.18 -19.40 9.69
C THR A 92 26.14 -20.39 10.21
N ALA A 93 25.71 -21.32 9.37
CA ALA A 93 24.81 -22.38 9.75
C ALA A 93 25.61 -23.66 10.05
N TYR A 94 25.31 -24.28 11.18
CA TYR A 94 25.91 -25.53 11.62
C TYR A 94 24.85 -26.63 11.62
N LEU A 95 25.11 -27.71 10.90
CA LEU A 95 24.31 -28.93 10.97
C LEU A 95 24.88 -29.83 12.08
N ASN A 96 24.01 -30.47 12.85
CA ASN A 96 24.40 -31.42 13.89
C ASN A 96 25.58 -30.92 14.72
N PRO A 97 25.49 -29.66 15.27
CA PRO A 97 26.61 -28.99 15.90
C PRO A 97 27.12 -29.79 17.11
N ASP A 98 28.45 -29.86 17.24
CA ASP A 98 29.04 -30.38 18.45
C ASP A 98 28.87 -29.36 19.57
N THR A 99 27.90 -29.59 20.36
CA THR A 99 27.77 -28.88 21.61
C THR A 99 28.23 -29.79 22.73
N ALA A 100 28.46 -29.23 23.90
CA ALA A 100 28.72 -29.96 25.13
C ALA A 100 27.65 -31.04 25.45
N TRP A 101 26.58 -31.10 24.70
CA TRP A 101 25.48 -32.05 24.77
C TRP A 101 25.76 -33.42 24.15
N ARG A 102 26.78 -33.51 23.29
CA ARG A 102 27.52 -34.66 22.91
C ARG A 102 26.88 -35.93 22.48
N ASN A 103 25.64 -35.95 22.21
CA ASN A 103 25.04 -37.02 21.43
C ASN A 103 24.71 -36.48 20.06
N ARG A 104 25.77 -36.27 19.25
CA ARG A 104 25.59 -36.01 17.84
C ARG A 104 24.73 -37.11 17.25
N ASN A 105 23.58 -36.77 16.73
CA ASN A 105 22.66 -37.72 16.17
C ASN A 105 22.12 -37.15 14.83
N PRO A 106 22.38 -37.84 13.71
CA PRO A 106 23.14 -39.09 13.58
C PRO A 106 24.64 -38.93 13.85
N VAL A 107 25.31 -40.05 14.15
CA VAL A 107 26.77 -40.11 14.17
C VAL A 107 27.27 -40.08 12.74
N GLU A 108 28.20 -39.17 12.42
CA GLU A 108 28.72 -38.96 11.08
C GLU A 108 30.19 -39.37 10.97
N GLN A 109 30.64 -39.70 9.75
CA GLN A 109 32.05 -40.07 9.51
C GLN A 109 32.96 -38.82 9.62
N THR A 110 32.46 -37.63 9.28
CA THR A 110 33.14 -36.35 9.43
C THR A 110 32.12 -35.26 9.81
N TYR A 111 32.60 -34.29 10.53
CA TYR A 111 31.84 -33.10 10.91
C TYR A 111 32.49 -31.83 10.36
N ALA A 112 33.52 -31.95 9.52
CA ALA A 112 34.26 -30.82 8.99
C ALA A 112 33.51 -30.10 7.87
N ASP A 113 32.49 -30.71 7.32
CA ASP A 113 31.61 -30.22 6.24
C ASP A 113 30.21 -29.85 6.74
N ASN A 114 30.03 -29.80 8.06
CA ASN A 114 28.72 -29.51 8.69
C ASN A 114 28.42 -28.01 8.85
N ASP A 115 29.25 -27.13 8.32
CA ASP A 115 28.97 -25.71 8.37
C ASP A 115 29.12 -25.03 7.01
N ILE A 116 28.30 -24.00 6.84
CA ILE A 116 28.36 -23.10 5.69
C ILE A 116 28.20 -21.66 6.16
N SER A 117 29.00 -20.78 5.57
CA SER A 117 28.99 -19.37 5.91
C SER A 117 28.69 -18.49 4.70
N THR A 118 27.92 -17.45 4.91
CA THR A 118 27.63 -16.43 3.92
C THR A 118 27.66 -15.05 4.57
N THR A 119 27.91 -14.03 3.77
CA THR A 119 27.84 -12.64 4.23
C THR A 119 26.81 -11.91 3.36
N VAL A 120 25.87 -11.23 4.02
CA VAL A 120 24.84 -10.42 3.38
C VAL A 120 24.90 -8.99 3.85
N SER A 121 24.41 -8.07 3.03
CA SER A 121 24.31 -6.64 3.36
C SER A 121 22.87 -6.17 3.24
N PHE A 122 22.45 -5.34 4.19
CA PHE A 122 21.12 -4.76 4.24
C PHE A 122 21.19 -3.29 3.82
N GLU A 123 20.35 -2.91 2.86
CA GLU A 123 20.31 -1.59 2.28
C GLU A 123 19.18 -0.74 2.87
N ALA A 124 19.44 0.56 3.00
CA ALA A 124 18.43 1.50 3.46
C ALA A 124 17.41 1.77 2.34
N VAL A 125 16.14 1.71 2.71
CA VAL A 125 15.02 2.12 1.86
C VAL A 125 14.22 3.17 2.65
N PRO A 126 13.93 4.34 2.07
CA PRO A 126 13.07 5.34 2.71
C PRO A 126 11.68 4.78 3.03
N ALA A 127 11.00 5.39 4.00
CA ALA A 127 9.61 5.06 4.27
C ALA A 127 8.74 5.36 3.04
N VAL A 128 7.84 4.44 2.72
CA VAL A 128 6.81 4.63 1.69
C VAL A 128 5.53 5.11 2.36
N ASN A 129 4.85 6.05 1.72
CA ASN A 129 3.65 6.68 2.26
C ASN A 129 2.48 6.39 1.34
N LEU A 130 1.36 5.94 1.91
CA LEU A 130 0.18 5.51 1.18
C LEU A 130 -1.10 6.03 1.84
N VAL A 131 -1.91 6.75 1.09
CA VAL A 131 -3.26 7.14 1.50
C VAL A 131 -4.25 6.20 0.83
N ILE A 132 -5.05 5.49 1.62
CA ILE A 132 -6.04 4.55 1.12
C ILE A 132 -7.43 5.17 1.29
N TYR A 133 -8.10 5.43 0.19
CA TYR A 133 -9.50 5.84 0.16
C TYR A 133 -10.38 4.62 -0.06
N ARG A 134 -11.24 4.31 0.91
CA ARG A 134 -12.30 3.32 0.79
C ARG A 134 -13.54 4.00 0.22
N PHE A 135 -13.85 3.71 -1.04
CA PHE A 135 -15.01 4.29 -1.70
C PHE A 135 -16.30 3.54 -1.38
N GLY A 136 -17.33 4.33 -1.04
CA GLY A 136 -18.70 3.87 -0.99
C GLY A 136 -19.50 4.39 -2.18
N TYR A 137 -20.44 3.60 -2.68
CA TYR A 137 -21.37 4.00 -3.74
C TYR A 137 -22.71 3.30 -3.61
N ARG A 138 -23.76 3.90 -4.18
CA ARG A 138 -25.11 3.33 -4.20
C ARG A 138 -25.48 2.83 -5.59
N LEU A 139 -25.91 1.60 -5.69
CA LEU A 139 -26.40 1.03 -6.93
C LEU A 139 -27.76 0.36 -6.69
N SER A 140 -28.79 0.78 -7.43
CA SER A 140 -30.14 0.22 -7.33
C SER A 140 -30.70 0.19 -5.89
N GLY A 141 -30.37 1.21 -5.11
CA GLY A 141 -30.82 1.37 -3.72
C GLY A 141 -29.98 0.64 -2.67
N THR A 142 -28.94 -0.09 -3.05
CA THR A 142 -28.01 -0.77 -2.15
C THR A 142 -26.69 0.00 -2.06
N ASP A 143 -26.19 0.19 -0.86
CA ASP A 143 -24.90 0.82 -0.60
C ASP A 143 -23.79 -0.25 -0.53
N TYR A 144 -22.72 -0.02 -1.26
CA TYR A 144 -21.54 -0.86 -1.31
C TYR A 144 -20.33 -0.10 -0.80
N TRP A 145 -19.64 -0.67 0.17
CA TRP A 145 -18.42 -0.09 0.76
C TRP A 145 -17.26 -1.09 0.70
N ALA A 146 -16.06 -0.60 0.44
CA ALA A 146 -14.85 -1.37 0.66
C ALA A 146 -14.66 -1.58 2.19
N PRO A 147 -14.53 -2.84 2.69
CA PRO A 147 -14.35 -3.10 4.12
C PRO A 147 -13.08 -2.45 4.68
N ALA A 148 -13.09 -2.07 5.96
CA ALA A 148 -11.91 -1.50 6.62
C ALA A 148 -10.75 -2.53 6.71
N SER A 149 -11.08 -3.80 7.02
CA SER A 149 -10.13 -4.90 7.06
C SER A 149 -9.34 -5.07 5.75
N HIS A 150 -9.99 -4.88 4.59
CA HIS A 150 -9.30 -5.00 3.30
C HIS A 150 -8.23 -3.93 3.08
N ALA A 151 -8.41 -2.72 3.65
CA ALA A 151 -7.38 -1.69 3.61
C ALA A 151 -6.16 -2.07 4.48
N SER A 152 -6.42 -2.69 5.64
CA SER A 152 -5.39 -3.23 6.53
C SER A 152 -4.64 -4.39 5.87
N GLN A 153 -5.36 -5.32 5.22
CA GLN A 153 -4.78 -6.45 4.48
C GLN A 153 -3.89 -5.97 3.34
N LEU A 154 -4.30 -4.94 2.57
CA LEU A 154 -3.45 -4.34 1.54
C LEU A 154 -2.15 -3.80 2.15
N ALA A 155 -2.24 -3.05 3.24
CA ALA A 155 -1.04 -2.51 3.90
C ALA A 155 -0.11 -3.61 4.40
N ASP A 156 -0.68 -4.70 4.96
CA ASP A 156 0.08 -5.86 5.41
C ASP A 156 0.73 -6.60 4.23
N TRP A 157 -0.03 -6.88 3.16
CA TRP A 157 0.52 -7.53 1.97
C TRP A 157 1.71 -6.75 1.38
N LEU A 158 1.59 -5.41 1.28
CA LEU A 158 2.69 -4.56 0.81
C LEU A 158 3.93 -4.67 1.70
N ARG A 159 3.76 -4.72 3.04
CA ARG A 159 4.89 -4.92 3.97
C ARG A 159 5.56 -6.27 3.78
N ARG A 160 4.80 -7.31 3.45
CA ARG A 160 5.30 -8.68 3.22
C ARG A 160 6.00 -8.81 1.87
N ALA A 161 5.35 -8.40 0.78
CA ALA A 161 5.77 -8.62 -0.59
C ALA A 161 6.76 -7.58 -1.11
N TYR A 162 6.60 -6.29 -0.79
CA TYR A 162 7.39 -5.20 -1.35
C TYR A 162 8.70 -4.98 -0.58
N PRO A 163 9.74 -4.37 -1.22
CA PRO A 163 11.01 -4.04 -0.57
C PRO A 163 10.87 -2.83 0.36
N LEU A 164 10.05 -2.95 1.38
CA LEU A 164 9.72 -1.89 2.32
C LEU A 164 10.36 -2.16 3.69
N ARG A 165 10.90 -1.09 4.30
CA ARG A 165 11.19 -1.05 5.73
C ARG A 165 9.94 -0.60 6.50
N THR A 166 9.40 0.54 6.09
CA THR A 166 8.29 1.22 6.75
C THR A 166 7.26 1.61 5.70
N LEU A 167 6.02 1.29 5.96
CA LEU A 167 4.86 1.76 5.21
C LEU A 167 3.99 2.57 6.16
N ASN A 168 3.95 3.90 5.96
CA ASN A 168 3.03 4.77 6.66
C ASN A 168 1.71 4.79 5.87
N THR A 169 0.59 4.59 6.56
CA THR A 169 -0.72 4.53 5.93
C THR A 169 -1.68 5.52 6.58
N TRP A 170 -2.52 6.14 5.77
CA TRP A 170 -3.67 6.94 6.18
C TRP A 170 -4.89 6.36 5.48
N THR A 171 -5.92 6.01 6.22
CA THR A 171 -7.16 5.47 5.67
C THR A 171 -8.26 6.51 5.80
N ARG A 172 -9.01 6.73 4.70
CA ARG A 172 -10.14 7.63 4.61
C ARG A 172 -11.32 6.92 3.96
N THR A 173 -12.51 7.41 4.17
CA THR A 173 -13.69 7.00 3.39
C THR A 173 -14.13 8.12 2.47
N GLU A 174 -14.71 7.76 1.33
CA GLU A 174 -15.28 8.72 0.39
C GLU A 174 -16.59 8.16 -0.19
N TRP A 175 -17.60 9.01 -0.25
CA TRP A 175 -18.89 8.63 -0.82
C TRP A 175 -19.00 9.12 -2.26
N TRP A 176 -19.00 8.18 -3.21
CA TRP A 176 -19.11 8.51 -4.63
C TRP A 176 -20.50 8.96 -5.06
N GLY A 177 -21.53 8.51 -4.38
CA GLY A 177 -22.93 8.78 -4.75
C GLY A 177 -23.57 7.63 -5.53
N ASN A 178 -24.48 7.97 -6.45
CA ASN A 178 -25.20 6.97 -7.24
C ASN A 178 -24.32 6.44 -8.37
N ALA A 179 -24.21 5.14 -8.43
CA ALA A 179 -23.49 4.42 -9.46
C ALA A 179 -24.43 4.01 -10.62
N SER A 180 -23.84 3.72 -11.77
CA SER A 180 -24.55 3.23 -12.96
C SER A 180 -23.84 2.03 -13.59
N ARG A 181 -24.59 1.19 -14.30
CA ARG A 181 -24.11 0.02 -15.03
C ARG A 181 -24.50 0.07 -16.51
N ASN A 182 -23.67 -0.56 -17.35
CA ASN A 182 -24.05 -0.89 -18.72
C ASN A 182 -24.94 -2.14 -18.79
N ALA A 183 -25.36 -2.54 -20.01
CA ALA A 183 -26.19 -3.71 -20.23
C ALA A 183 -25.53 -5.03 -19.84
N GLU A 184 -24.20 -5.08 -19.88
CA GLU A 184 -23.36 -6.23 -19.52
C GLU A 184 -23.18 -6.36 -17.99
N GLY A 185 -23.65 -5.38 -17.20
CA GLY A 185 -23.62 -5.39 -15.75
C GLY A 185 -22.37 -4.78 -15.13
N ASN A 186 -21.48 -4.19 -15.93
CA ASN A 186 -20.28 -3.51 -15.43
C ASN A 186 -20.59 -2.07 -15.04
N LEU A 187 -19.93 -1.59 -13.98
CA LEU A 187 -20.05 -0.18 -13.59
C LEU A 187 -19.47 0.73 -14.67
N THR A 188 -20.26 1.75 -15.01
CA THR A 188 -19.87 2.86 -15.89
C THR A 188 -19.67 4.16 -15.12
N ASN A 189 -20.05 4.19 -13.84
CA ASN A 189 -19.82 5.25 -12.88
C ASN A 189 -19.94 4.68 -11.45
N PRO A 190 -18.87 4.69 -10.61
CA PRO A 190 -17.52 5.14 -10.97
C PRO A 190 -16.80 4.16 -11.90
N THR A 191 -15.92 4.69 -12.74
CA THR A 191 -14.89 3.94 -13.45
C THR A 191 -13.56 4.08 -12.69
N CYS A 192 -12.60 3.21 -12.98
CA CYS A 192 -11.26 3.31 -12.39
C CYS A 192 -10.58 4.64 -12.75
N GLY A 193 -10.68 5.10 -13.99
CA GLY A 193 -10.14 6.39 -14.41
C GLY A 193 -10.73 7.56 -13.62
N GLN A 194 -12.04 7.57 -13.40
CA GLN A 194 -12.69 8.62 -12.59
C GLN A 194 -12.20 8.61 -11.13
N ILE A 195 -11.99 7.42 -10.54
CA ILE A 195 -11.41 7.32 -9.19
C ILE A 195 -9.98 7.88 -9.17
N ASN A 196 -9.14 7.53 -10.16
CA ASN A 196 -7.77 8.07 -10.25
C ASN A 196 -7.76 9.58 -10.42
N ASP A 197 -8.63 10.15 -11.25
CA ASP A 197 -8.77 11.60 -11.44
C ASP A 197 -9.15 12.30 -10.14
N PHE A 198 -10.13 11.73 -9.41
CA PHE A 198 -10.54 12.22 -8.10
C PHE A 198 -9.37 12.22 -7.11
N LEU A 199 -8.64 11.10 -7.01
CA LEU A 199 -7.49 10.96 -6.10
C LEU A 199 -6.34 11.89 -6.47
N PHE A 200 -6.07 12.09 -7.76
CA PHE A 200 -5.02 13.01 -8.18
C PHE A 200 -5.38 14.46 -7.84
N SER A 201 -6.61 14.88 -8.11
CA SER A 201 -7.11 16.19 -7.71
C SER A 201 -6.96 16.39 -6.19
N LYS A 202 -7.45 15.42 -5.40
CA LYS A 202 -7.35 15.42 -3.94
C LYS A 202 -5.90 15.59 -3.46
N ARG A 203 -4.99 14.80 -4.01
CA ARG A 203 -3.57 14.85 -3.70
C ARG A 203 -2.96 16.24 -3.98
N VAL A 204 -3.32 16.89 -5.09
CA VAL A 204 -2.82 18.23 -5.42
C VAL A 204 -3.29 19.24 -4.40
N TRP A 205 -4.58 19.23 -4.06
CA TRP A 205 -5.16 20.13 -3.06
C TRP A 205 -4.52 19.93 -1.68
N ASP A 206 -4.40 18.70 -1.20
CA ASP A 206 -3.78 18.36 0.09
C ASP A 206 -2.32 18.82 0.13
N TRP A 207 -1.59 18.65 -0.97
CA TRP A 207 -0.20 19.06 -1.06
C TRP A 207 -0.01 20.58 -1.09
N VAL A 208 -0.82 21.31 -1.86
CA VAL A 208 -0.68 22.76 -1.96
C VAL A 208 -0.99 23.43 -0.64
N PHE A 209 -1.99 22.96 0.09
CA PHE A 209 -2.44 23.57 1.35
C PHE A 209 -1.84 22.94 2.62
N PHE A 210 -0.77 22.18 2.48
CA PHE A 210 0.03 21.68 3.60
C PHE A 210 -0.73 20.83 4.60
N TRP A 211 -1.62 19.96 4.17
CA TRP A 211 -2.31 19.10 5.10
C TRP A 211 -1.31 18.36 6.00
N ASN A 212 -1.53 18.50 7.32
CA ASN A 212 -0.60 18.05 8.34
C ASN A 212 -0.55 16.50 8.38
N GLY A 213 0.65 15.94 8.26
CA GLY A 213 0.90 14.51 8.44
C GLY A 213 1.06 13.68 7.18
N ILE A 214 0.56 14.08 6.00
CA ILE A 214 0.80 13.35 4.75
C ILE A 214 2.01 13.91 4.00
N PRO A 215 3.09 13.13 3.87
CA PRO A 215 4.27 13.56 3.12
C PRO A 215 3.98 13.73 1.62
N PHE A 216 4.70 14.66 0.99
CA PHE A 216 4.61 14.94 -0.44
C PHE A 216 4.71 13.69 -1.35
N GLY A 217 5.58 12.75 -1.00
CA GLY A 217 5.79 11.51 -1.75
C GLY A 217 4.74 10.42 -1.50
N ALA A 218 3.59 10.75 -0.89
CA ALA A 218 2.53 9.79 -0.69
C ALA A 218 1.82 9.44 -1.99
N HIS A 219 1.60 8.15 -2.23
CA HIS A 219 0.71 7.64 -3.26
C HIS A 219 -0.71 7.54 -2.69
N TYR A 220 -1.71 7.66 -3.56
CA TYR A 220 -3.13 7.58 -3.19
C TYR A 220 -3.74 6.36 -3.86
N TYR A 221 -4.41 5.52 -3.09
CA TYR A 221 -5.06 4.31 -3.59
C TYR A 221 -6.57 4.33 -3.33
N GLY A 222 -7.35 4.11 -4.38
CA GLY A 222 -8.81 4.01 -4.31
C GLY A 222 -9.24 2.54 -4.25
N MET A 223 -9.73 2.11 -3.10
CA MET A 223 -10.27 0.77 -2.88
C MET A 223 -11.79 0.80 -3.05
N VAL A 224 -12.32 0.03 -3.99
CA VAL A 224 -13.74 0.04 -4.35
C VAL A 224 -14.33 -1.36 -4.22
N SER A 225 -15.50 -1.49 -3.55
CA SER A 225 -16.16 -2.79 -3.41
C SER A 225 -16.58 -3.37 -4.78
N ASP A 226 -16.32 -4.67 -4.99
CA ASP A 226 -16.76 -5.41 -6.17
C ASP A 226 -18.25 -5.80 -6.14
N GLY A 227 -18.89 -5.73 -4.96
CA GLY A 227 -20.27 -6.16 -4.74
C GLY A 227 -21.30 -5.50 -5.68
N GLY A 228 -21.04 -4.27 -6.14
CA GLY A 228 -21.80 -3.58 -7.17
C GLY A 228 -21.29 -3.79 -8.60
N GLY A 229 -20.24 -4.60 -8.84
CA GLY A 229 -19.67 -4.87 -10.16
C GLY A 229 -18.51 -3.97 -10.56
N PHE A 230 -17.84 -3.32 -9.60
CA PHE A 230 -16.55 -2.69 -9.86
C PHE A 230 -15.49 -3.80 -9.94
N MET A 231 -15.04 -4.13 -11.13
CA MET A 231 -14.20 -5.31 -11.36
C MET A 231 -12.83 -5.01 -11.96
N ARG A 232 -12.47 -3.72 -12.10
CA ARG A 232 -11.23 -3.32 -12.76
C ARG A 232 -10.48 -2.27 -11.97
N GLY A 233 -9.19 -2.52 -11.78
CA GLY A 233 -8.23 -1.53 -11.33
C GLY A 233 -7.51 -0.87 -12.49
N CYS A 234 -6.84 0.22 -12.21
CA CYS A 234 -5.92 0.90 -13.11
C CYS A 234 -5.04 1.92 -12.37
N ALA A 235 -3.93 2.26 -13.01
CA ALA A 235 -3.05 3.33 -12.55
C ALA A 235 -2.35 4.02 -13.73
N PRO A 236 -2.10 5.34 -13.66
CA PRO A 236 -1.13 6.01 -14.53
C PRO A 236 0.29 5.50 -14.30
N VAL A 237 1.09 5.31 -15.37
CA VAL A 237 2.43 4.70 -15.31
C VAL A 237 3.52 5.63 -15.84
N PRO A 238 4.48 6.09 -15.03
CA PRO A 238 4.40 6.20 -13.57
C PRO A 238 3.39 7.24 -13.13
N GLY A 239 2.82 7.06 -11.94
CA GLY A 239 1.81 7.97 -11.39
C GLY A 239 1.93 8.15 -9.88
N TRP A 240 0.90 8.80 -9.32
CA TRP A 240 0.75 9.02 -7.89
C TRP A 240 -0.52 8.40 -7.33
N THR A 241 -1.36 7.89 -8.22
CA THR A 241 -2.64 7.31 -7.88
C THR A 241 -2.76 5.93 -8.47
N ALA A 242 -3.57 5.11 -7.85
CA ALA A 242 -4.02 3.83 -8.35
C ALA A 242 -5.41 3.54 -7.77
N ALA A 243 -6.19 2.72 -8.43
CA ALA A 243 -7.47 2.28 -7.91
C ALA A 243 -7.73 0.82 -8.28
N GLY A 244 -8.46 0.10 -7.45
CA GLY A 244 -8.79 -1.29 -7.74
C GLY A 244 -9.98 -1.83 -6.96
N PRO A 245 -10.54 -2.96 -7.42
CA PRO A 245 -11.60 -3.67 -6.73
C PRO A 245 -11.09 -4.35 -5.47
N THR A 246 -12.03 -4.56 -4.55
CA THR A 246 -11.84 -5.43 -3.41
C THR A 246 -13.10 -6.20 -3.09
N GLY A 247 -12.94 -7.47 -2.70
CA GLY A 247 -14.02 -8.36 -2.35
C GLY A 247 -13.51 -9.67 -1.77
N THR A 248 -14.45 -10.53 -1.36
CA THR A 248 -14.18 -11.87 -0.87
C THR A 248 -14.15 -12.83 -2.05
N GLY A 249 -13.01 -13.00 -2.68
CA GLY A 249 -12.83 -13.89 -3.83
C GLY A 249 -12.00 -15.13 -3.50
N SER A 250 -11.99 -16.10 -4.43
CA SER A 250 -11.14 -17.29 -4.34
C SER A 250 -9.72 -17.06 -4.89
N TRP A 251 -9.43 -15.88 -5.37
CA TRP A 251 -8.12 -15.45 -5.80
C TRP A 251 -7.61 -14.35 -4.88
N GLY A 252 -6.43 -14.40 -4.52
CA GLY A 252 -5.72 -13.91 -3.36
C GLY A 252 -5.10 -15.16 -2.77
N TRP A 253 -3.82 -15.36 -3.00
CA TRP A 253 -3.21 -16.70 -2.79
C TRP A 253 -2.69 -16.91 -1.37
N ASP A 254 -2.93 -15.96 -0.46
CA ASP A 254 -2.70 -16.12 0.98
C ASP A 254 -3.97 -16.48 1.76
N PHE A 255 -5.14 -16.42 1.10
CA PHE A 255 -6.43 -16.85 1.65
C PHE A 255 -6.84 -16.14 2.95
N ASP A 256 -6.47 -14.87 3.08
CA ASP A 256 -6.76 -14.04 4.24
C ASP A 256 -8.19 -13.45 4.25
N GLY A 257 -8.99 -13.73 3.20
CA GLY A 257 -10.40 -13.35 3.07
C GLY A 257 -10.67 -12.22 2.08
N SER A 258 -9.63 -11.62 1.49
CA SER A 258 -9.72 -10.61 0.44
C SER A 258 -8.76 -10.94 -0.70
N TYR A 259 -9.09 -10.47 -1.91
CA TYR A 259 -8.15 -10.42 -3.02
C TYR A 259 -7.67 -8.99 -3.31
N GLY A 260 -8.24 -8.02 -2.61
CA GLY A 260 -8.01 -6.60 -2.85
C GLY A 260 -6.59 -6.15 -2.52
N ASP A 261 -5.90 -6.88 -1.69
CA ASP A 261 -4.49 -6.66 -1.33
C ASP A 261 -3.54 -7.04 -2.48
N TRP A 262 -3.72 -8.19 -3.12
CA TRP A 262 -2.99 -8.60 -4.32
C TRP A 262 -3.27 -7.66 -5.48
N TYR A 263 -4.55 -7.33 -5.67
CA TYR A 263 -4.97 -6.41 -6.73
C TYR A 263 -4.38 -5.03 -6.50
N GLY A 264 -4.48 -4.51 -5.27
CA GLY A 264 -3.89 -3.23 -4.89
C GLY A 264 -2.37 -3.21 -5.02
N GLY A 265 -1.70 -4.32 -4.72
CA GLY A 265 -0.26 -4.49 -4.97
C GLY A 265 0.09 -4.38 -6.45
N HIS A 266 -0.68 -5.00 -7.35
CA HIS A 266 -0.51 -4.87 -8.79
C HIS A 266 -0.66 -3.40 -9.25
N GLU A 267 -1.76 -2.74 -8.90
CA GLU A 267 -2.05 -1.38 -9.36
C GLU A 267 -1.07 -0.33 -8.78
N LEU A 268 -0.68 -0.51 -7.52
CA LEU A 268 0.36 0.35 -6.92
C LEU A 268 1.71 0.16 -7.58
N ALA A 269 2.07 -1.05 -8.05
CA ALA A 269 3.30 -1.24 -8.78
C ALA A 269 3.32 -0.42 -10.09
N HIS A 270 2.17 -0.30 -10.77
CA HIS A 270 2.03 0.61 -11.92
C HIS A 270 2.31 2.06 -11.53
N SER A 271 1.71 2.55 -10.44
CA SER A 271 1.97 3.92 -9.98
C SER A 271 3.45 4.16 -9.62
N TYR A 272 4.17 3.12 -9.22
CA TYR A 272 5.63 3.15 -9.02
C TYR A 272 6.43 2.97 -10.32
N GLY A 273 5.78 2.85 -11.47
CA GLY A 273 6.42 2.81 -12.78
C GLY A 273 6.69 1.40 -13.31
N ARG A 274 6.00 0.38 -12.80
CA ARG A 274 6.07 -0.97 -13.36
C ARG A 274 5.05 -1.15 -14.46
N GLY A 275 5.50 -1.54 -15.66
CA GLY A 275 4.63 -2.02 -16.73
C GLY A 275 4.24 -3.49 -16.51
N HIS A 276 3.25 -3.98 -17.27
CA HIS A 276 2.89 -5.39 -17.27
C HIS A 276 4.05 -6.30 -17.70
N ALA A 277 4.11 -7.49 -17.11
CA ALA A 277 4.76 -8.63 -17.74
C ALA A 277 3.73 -9.27 -18.70
N ASN A 278 3.91 -9.14 -20.00
CA ASN A 278 2.92 -9.41 -21.05
C ASN A 278 2.56 -10.91 -21.18
N PHE A 279 2.00 -11.50 -20.11
CA PHE A 279 1.57 -12.90 -20.07
C PHE A 279 0.13 -13.01 -19.58
N CYS A 280 -0.56 -14.06 -20.03
CA CYS A 280 -1.94 -14.38 -19.67
C CYS A 280 -2.95 -13.26 -20.05
N GLY A 281 -2.70 -12.56 -21.16
CA GLY A 281 -3.57 -11.48 -21.65
C GLY A 281 -3.19 -10.08 -21.17
N ALA A 282 -2.20 -9.93 -20.30
CA ALA A 282 -1.65 -8.63 -19.96
C ALA A 282 -0.92 -8.04 -21.19
N VAL A 283 -1.14 -6.76 -21.46
CA VAL A 283 -0.56 -5.98 -22.57
C VAL A 283 -0.06 -4.63 -22.05
N GLY A 284 0.60 -3.83 -22.90
CA GLY A 284 1.10 -2.51 -22.51
C GLY A 284 2.36 -2.56 -21.65
N GLY A 285 2.96 -3.74 -21.46
CA GLY A 285 4.19 -3.90 -20.69
C GLY A 285 5.45 -3.85 -21.54
N GLY A 286 6.55 -3.57 -20.87
CA GLY A 286 7.89 -3.62 -21.44
C GLY A 286 8.51 -5.02 -21.44
N PHE A 287 9.82 -5.05 -21.46
CA PHE A 287 10.59 -6.29 -21.34
C PHE A 287 10.40 -6.95 -19.97
N TYR A 288 10.11 -8.25 -19.98
CA TYR A 288 10.13 -9.11 -18.80
C TYR A 288 11.10 -10.28 -19.03
N PRO A 289 12.05 -10.55 -18.12
CA PRO A 289 13.19 -11.41 -18.44
C PRO A 289 12.90 -12.92 -18.36
N TYR A 290 11.81 -13.34 -17.66
CA TYR A 290 11.59 -14.75 -17.37
C TYR A 290 10.50 -15.37 -18.22
N PRO A 291 10.63 -16.66 -18.56
CA PRO A 291 9.66 -17.34 -19.42
C PRO A 291 8.30 -17.46 -18.73
N ASN A 292 7.24 -17.36 -19.51
CA ASN A 292 5.85 -17.54 -19.06
C ASN A 292 5.41 -16.59 -17.92
N GLY A 293 6.11 -15.46 -17.74
CA GLY A 293 5.82 -14.53 -16.65
C GLY A 293 6.17 -15.07 -15.25
N SER A 294 7.00 -16.10 -15.16
CA SER A 294 7.36 -16.74 -13.88
C SER A 294 8.18 -15.81 -12.98
N ILE A 295 8.18 -16.06 -11.68
CA ILE A 295 9.00 -15.29 -10.71
C ILE A 295 10.48 -15.66 -10.76
N SER A 296 10.88 -16.61 -11.60
CA SER A 296 12.21 -17.20 -11.59
C SER A 296 12.74 -17.45 -13.01
N PRO A 297 14.06 -17.24 -13.25
CA PRO A 297 14.70 -17.60 -14.52
C PRO A 297 14.81 -19.11 -14.74
N ALA A 298 14.74 -19.91 -13.68
CA ALA A 298 14.91 -21.36 -13.71
C ALA A 298 13.96 -22.04 -12.74
N LEU A 299 13.53 -23.27 -13.07
CA LEU A 299 12.65 -24.05 -12.20
C LEU A 299 13.43 -24.86 -11.14
N THR A 300 14.71 -25.09 -11.35
CA THR A 300 15.59 -25.90 -10.49
C THR A 300 16.99 -25.30 -10.41
N GLY A 301 17.80 -25.83 -9.50
CA GLY A 301 19.19 -25.40 -9.30
C GLY A 301 19.33 -24.19 -8.38
N ASN A 302 20.55 -23.67 -8.28
CA ASN A 302 20.87 -22.60 -7.31
C ASN A 302 20.28 -21.24 -7.70
N THR A 303 20.05 -21.01 -8.98
CA THR A 303 19.45 -19.77 -9.53
C THR A 303 17.92 -19.82 -9.57
N ALA A 304 17.30 -20.95 -9.19
CA ALA A 304 15.86 -21.00 -9.05
C ALA A 304 15.42 -20.13 -7.87
N ILE A 305 14.55 -19.17 -8.16
CA ILE A 305 14.05 -18.18 -7.20
C ILE A 305 12.75 -18.70 -6.58
N TYR A 306 12.62 -18.56 -5.28
CA TYR A 306 11.44 -18.90 -4.51
C TYR A 306 10.94 -17.66 -3.78
N GLY A 307 9.63 -17.42 -3.86
CA GLY A 307 8.96 -16.47 -3.00
C GLY A 307 8.85 -17.02 -1.57
N PHE A 308 8.85 -16.13 -0.60
CA PHE A 308 8.68 -16.46 0.81
C PHE A 308 7.89 -15.37 1.51
N ASP A 309 6.70 -15.71 1.95
CA ASP A 309 5.87 -14.80 2.72
C ASP A 309 6.37 -14.72 4.17
N ILE A 310 6.81 -13.55 4.59
CA ILE A 310 7.35 -13.35 5.94
C ILE A 310 6.27 -13.28 7.03
N GLY A 311 4.99 -13.13 6.66
CA GLY A 311 3.86 -13.15 7.57
C GLY A 311 3.49 -14.59 7.95
N ASN A 312 2.98 -15.35 6.98
CA ASN A 312 2.47 -16.71 7.18
C ASN A 312 3.48 -17.83 6.89
N ARG A 313 4.71 -17.50 6.39
CA ARG A 313 5.80 -18.42 6.02
C ARG A 313 5.47 -19.32 4.83
N ALA A 314 4.49 -18.95 4.02
CA ALA A 314 4.21 -19.65 2.77
C ALA A 314 5.40 -19.55 1.81
N ILE A 315 5.58 -20.59 1.00
CA ILE A 315 6.63 -20.65 -0.01
C ILE A 315 5.98 -20.72 -1.38
N TYR A 316 6.37 -19.78 -2.23
CA TYR A 316 5.90 -19.70 -3.60
C TYR A 316 6.98 -20.24 -4.55
N GLY A 317 6.65 -21.29 -5.30
CA GLY A 317 7.60 -22.00 -6.16
C GLY A 317 8.06 -21.16 -7.36
N PRO A 318 9.13 -21.58 -8.04
CA PRO A 318 9.72 -20.84 -9.16
C PRO A 318 8.81 -20.77 -10.41
N ASN A 319 7.76 -21.58 -10.44
CA ASN A 319 6.71 -21.59 -11.47
C ASN A 319 5.53 -20.67 -11.15
N TRP A 320 5.55 -19.99 -10.02
CA TRP A 320 4.60 -18.93 -9.73
C TRP A 320 4.83 -17.75 -10.67
N SER A 321 3.79 -16.97 -10.94
CA SER A 321 3.83 -15.86 -11.87
C SER A 321 4.16 -14.56 -11.16
N ASP A 322 4.80 -13.62 -11.86
CA ASP A 322 5.00 -12.27 -11.33
C ASP A 322 3.66 -11.55 -11.12
N VAL A 323 3.57 -10.75 -10.08
CA VAL A 323 2.39 -9.97 -9.74
C VAL A 323 1.95 -9.03 -10.88
N MET A 324 2.86 -8.63 -11.79
CA MET A 324 2.55 -7.80 -12.95
C MET A 324 2.04 -8.59 -14.16
N THR A 325 1.73 -9.87 -14.02
CA THR A 325 1.01 -10.69 -15.02
C THR A 325 -0.49 -10.72 -14.72
N TYR A 326 -1.27 -11.33 -15.65
CA TYR A 326 -2.65 -11.72 -15.38
C TYR A 326 -2.79 -13.23 -15.17
N CYS A 327 -1.69 -13.91 -14.92
CA CYS A 327 -1.67 -15.34 -14.64
C CYS A 327 -2.18 -15.65 -13.23
N ALA A 328 -2.55 -16.90 -12.99
CA ALA A 328 -2.84 -17.38 -11.64
C ALA A 328 -1.54 -17.62 -10.84
N ASN A 329 -1.66 -17.78 -9.52
CA ASN A 329 -0.56 -18.05 -8.59
C ASN A 329 0.54 -17.00 -8.68
N GLN A 330 0.21 -15.78 -8.28
CA GLN A 330 1.11 -14.63 -8.35
C GLN A 330 1.89 -14.42 -7.05
N TRP A 331 3.12 -13.94 -7.21
CA TRP A 331 3.94 -13.32 -6.19
C TRP A 331 4.87 -12.30 -6.85
N VAL A 332 5.60 -11.52 -6.07
CA VAL A 332 6.59 -10.59 -6.61
C VAL A 332 7.83 -11.36 -7.12
N SER A 333 8.30 -11.10 -8.35
CA SER A 333 9.60 -11.59 -8.83
C SER A 333 10.75 -10.71 -8.31
N ASP A 334 11.98 -11.21 -8.39
CA ASP A 334 13.16 -10.38 -8.12
C ASP A 334 13.27 -9.20 -9.08
N PHE A 335 12.89 -9.38 -10.36
CA PHE A 335 12.86 -8.30 -11.36
C PHE A 335 11.93 -7.15 -10.94
N THR A 336 10.74 -7.47 -10.44
CA THR A 336 9.79 -6.47 -9.94
C THR A 336 10.23 -5.92 -8.59
N TYR A 337 10.68 -6.78 -7.66
CA TYR A 337 11.16 -6.39 -6.33
C TYR A 337 12.35 -5.41 -6.41
N GLU A 338 13.36 -5.73 -7.22
CA GLU A 338 14.56 -4.91 -7.40
C GLU A 338 14.25 -3.55 -8.03
N ALA A 339 13.34 -3.52 -8.99
CA ALA A 339 12.90 -2.28 -9.63
C ALA A 339 12.12 -1.38 -8.65
N LEU A 340 11.23 -1.97 -7.84
CA LEU A 340 10.53 -1.25 -6.79
C LEU A 340 11.52 -0.73 -5.73
N MET A 341 12.50 -1.53 -5.31
CA MET A 341 13.52 -1.11 -4.36
C MET A 341 14.31 0.09 -4.89
N SER A 342 14.75 0.03 -6.13
CA SER A 342 15.45 1.13 -6.78
C SER A 342 14.58 2.39 -6.89
N ARG A 343 13.28 2.23 -7.22
CA ARG A 343 12.32 3.33 -7.25
C ARG A 343 12.17 4.00 -5.89
N PHE A 344 12.05 3.22 -4.81
CA PHE A 344 11.93 3.76 -3.45
C PHE A 344 13.21 4.45 -2.98
N GLN A 345 14.39 3.97 -3.40
CA GLN A 345 15.66 4.60 -3.05
C GLN A 345 15.94 5.91 -3.81
N THR A 346 15.48 6.01 -5.07
CA THR A 346 15.82 7.13 -5.97
C THR A 346 14.66 8.09 -6.25
N GLY A 347 13.43 7.71 -5.88
CA GLY A 347 12.23 8.49 -6.17
C GLY A 347 12.18 9.82 -5.39
N PRO A 348 11.28 10.76 -5.78
CA PRO A 348 11.12 12.08 -5.14
C PRO A 348 10.48 11.99 -3.76
N THR A 349 10.81 10.97 -2.98
CA THR A 349 10.23 10.67 -1.67
C THR A 349 10.82 11.48 -0.52
N THR A 350 11.85 12.30 -0.77
CA THR A 350 12.49 13.08 0.30
C THR A 350 11.74 14.39 0.55
N ALA A 351 11.46 14.68 1.80
CA ALA A 351 10.87 15.96 2.24
C ALA A 351 11.65 17.19 1.74
N ALA A 352 12.95 17.07 1.51
CA ALA A 352 13.81 18.13 1.00
C ALA A 352 13.49 18.47 -0.47
N ALA A 353 13.26 17.47 -1.34
CA ALA A 353 12.88 17.70 -2.73
C ALA A 353 11.47 18.33 -2.84
N ALA A 354 10.58 17.99 -1.90
CA ALA A 354 9.23 18.57 -1.82
C ALA A 354 9.24 20.06 -1.42
N LEU A 355 10.11 20.45 -0.50
CA LEU A 355 10.24 21.84 -0.08
C LEU A 355 10.80 22.72 -1.18
N ASP A 356 11.74 22.23 -1.98
CA ASP A 356 12.31 22.96 -3.12
C ASP A 356 11.28 23.21 -4.23
N LEU A 357 10.43 22.23 -4.54
CA LEU A 357 9.36 22.40 -5.55
C LEU A 357 8.29 23.39 -5.11
N ARG A 358 7.98 23.51 -3.82
CA ARG A 358 7.04 24.49 -3.28
C ARG A 358 7.57 25.91 -3.33
N ALA A 359 8.87 26.10 -3.16
CA ALA A 359 9.50 27.43 -3.12
C ALA A 359 9.72 28.01 -4.52
N VAL A 360 9.68 27.17 -5.56
CA VAL A 360 9.94 27.58 -6.94
C VAL A 360 8.64 28.02 -7.62
N ASN A 361 8.61 29.27 -8.10
CA ASN A 361 7.55 29.85 -8.94
C ASN A 361 6.13 29.74 -8.37
N GLN A 362 5.92 30.23 -7.15
CA GLN A 362 4.56 30.38 -6.59
C GLN A 362 3.75 31.35 -7.44
N THR A 363 2.80 30.84 -8.18
CA THR A 363 1.85 31.61 -9.00
C THR A 363 0.49 30.95 -8.90
N ASP A 364 -0.55 31.68 -9.31
CA ASP A 364 -1.86 31.06 -9.52
C ASP A 364 -1.76 30.02 -10.62
N ARG A 365 -2.28 28.84 -10.36
CA ARG A 365 -2.20 27.70 -11.30
C ARG A 365 -3.57 27.09 -11.52
N LEU A 366 -3.83 26.72 -12.77
CA LEU A 366 -5.01 25.98 -13.17
C LEU A 366 -4.74 24.48 -13.05
N LEU A 367 -5.57 23.80 -12.27
CA LEU A 367 -5.57 22.34 -12.15
C LEU A 367 -6.41 21.75 -13.29
N VAL A 368 -5.81 20.91 -14.13
CA VAL A 368 -6.45 20.23 -15.25
C VAL A 368 -6.26 18.72 -15.07
N VAL A 369 -7.35 18.04 -14.72
CA VAL A 369 -7.39 16.61 -14.47
C VAL A 369 -8.46 15.95 -15.31
N GLY A 370 -8.15 14.79 -15.89
CA GLY A 370 -9.10 14.05 -16.69
C GLY A 370 -8.44 12.97 -17.55
N ASN A 371 -9.20 12.47 -18.51
CA ASN A 371 -8.77 11.37 -19.37
C ASN A 371 -9.07 11.65 -20.84
N ILE A 372 -8.20 11.15 -21.71
CA ILE A 372 -8.38 11.10 -23.16
C ILE A 372 -8.67 9.65 -23.54
N TYR A 373 -9.83 9.38 -24.11
CA TYR A 373 -10.17 8.10 -24.70
C TYR A 373 -9.65 8.07 -26.14
N THR A 374 -8.58 7.36 -26.40
CA THR A 374 -7.81 7.44 -27.65
C THR A 374 -8.55 6.90 -28.87
N PRO A 375 -9.44 5.86 -28.78
CA PRO A 375 -10.15 5.38 -29.96
C PRO A 375 -11.07 6.43 -30.63
N THR A 376 -11.64 7.35 -29.85
CA THR A 376 -12.52 8.41 -30.35
C THR A 376 -11.94 9.81 -30.14
N MET A 377 -10.78 9.91 -29.50
CA MET A 377 -10.15 11.19 -29.08
C MET A 377 -11.09 12.06 -28.25
N THR A 378 -11.88 11.42 -27.37
CA THR A 378 -12.82 12.09 -26.49
C THR A 378 -12.14 12.40 -25.16
N VAL A 379 -12.31 13.64 -24.68
CA VAL A 379 -11.74 14.12 -23.41
C VAL A 379 -12.84 14.33 -22.38
N THR A 380 -12.67 13.70 -21.20
CA THR A 380 -13.43 14.01 -19.99
C THR A 380 -12.54 14.76 -19.01
N LEU A 381 -13.05 15.81 -18.38
CA LEU A 381 -12.31 16.59 -17.39
C LEU A 381 -13.10 16.65 -16.08
N GLN A 382 -12.37 16.63 -14.97
CA GLN A 382 -12.87 17.10 -13.68
C GLN A 382 -13.13 18.61 -13.75
N PRO A 383 -13.96 19.19 -12.86
CA PRO A 383 -14.11 20.62 -12.73
C PRO A 383 -12.75 21.31 -12.58
N LEU A 384 -12.51 22.34 -13.37
CA LEU A 384 -11.26 23.09 -13.32
C LEU A 384 -11.29 24.05 -12.15
N PHE A 385 -10.15 24.20 -11.47
CA PHE A 385 -9.97 25.16 -10.39
C PHE A 385 -8.64 25.91 -10.55
N VAL A 386 -8.66 27.21 -10.29
CA VAL A 386 -7.44 28.00 -10.11
C VAL A 386 -7.02 27.91 -8.65
N ILE A 387 -5.84 27.39 -8.40
CA ILE A 387 -5.25 27.25 -7.07
C ILE A 387 -4.26 28.40 -6.87
N PRO A 388 -4.51 29.33 -5.94
CA PRO A 388 -3.66 30.48 -5.73
C PRO A 388 -2.32 30.10 -5.10
N ASN A 389 -1.27 30.79 -5.50
CA ASN A 389 0.10 30.62 -4.97
C ASN A 389 0.60 29.16 -4.93
N ALA A 390 0.16 28.34 -5.87
CA ALA A 390 0.61 26.95 -5.97
C ALA A 390 2.01 26.87 -6.56
N GLY A 391 2.90 26.08 -5.91
CA GLY A 391 4.17 25.67 -6.48
C GLY A 391 4.02 24.58 -7.55
N GLU A 392 5.12 24.10 -8.10
CA GLU A 392 5.10 22.94 -8.99
C GLU A 392 4.92 21.65 -8.20
N VAL A 393 3.88 20.88 -8.51
CA VAL A 393 3.60 19.59 -7.88
C VAL A 393 4.53 18.52 -8.42
N GLU A 394 4.84 18.63 -9.71
CA GLU A 394 5.67 17.68 -10.46
C GLU A 394 6.20 18.44 -11.70
N PRO A 395 7.46 18.23 -12.12
CA PRO A 395 7.93 18.80 -13.36
C PRO A 395 7.06 18.31 -14.52
N ARG A 396 6.48 19.25 -15.26
CA ARG A 396 5.71 18.90 -16.45
C ARG A 396 6.62 18.27 -17.48
N VAL A 397 6.18 17.17 -18.09
CA VAL A 397 6.85 16.56 -19.23
C VAL A 397 6.32 17.20 -20.50
N PRO A 398 7.09 18.08 -21.19
CA PRO A 398 6.65 18.66 -22.45
C PRO A 398 6.44 17.57 -23.49
N GLY A 399 5.42 17.73 -24.34
CA GLY A 399 5.11 16.87 -25.47
C GLY A 399 4.91 17.68 -26.74
N GLU A 400 4.84 17.00 -27.87
CA GLU A 400 4.64 17.66 -29.17
C GLU A 400 3.19 17.55 -29.67
N GLU A 401 2.41 16.59 -29.13
CA GLU A 401 1.10 16.24 -29.68
C GLU A 401 -0.08 16.84 -28.91
N TYR A 402 0.08 17.08 -27.60
CA TYR A 402 -1.00 17.58 -26.74
C TYR A 402 -0.62 18.90 -26.11
N ALA A 403 -1.62 19.79 -25.95
CA ALA A 403 -1.43 21.05 -25.27
C ALA A 403 -2.69 21.50 -24.51
N ILE A 404 -2.47 22.16 -23.36
CA ILE A 404 -3.49 22.97 -22.67
C ILE A 404 -3.32 24.40 -23.15
N VAL A 405 -4.37 24.95 -23.78
CA VAL A 405 -4.34 26.30 -24.36
C VAL A 405 -5.32 27.18 -23.61
N LEU A 406 -4.82 28.26 -23.03
CA LEU A 406 -5.63 29.30 -22.40
C LEU A 406 -5.94 30.39 -23.42
N ARG A 407 -7.23 30.74 -23.57
CA ARG A 407 -7.70 31.76 -24.49
C ARG A 407 -8.52 32.81 -23.77
N GLY A 408 -8.33 34.04 -24.15
CA GLY A 408 -9.09 35.19 -23.67
C GLY A 408 -10.31 35.53 -24.53
N ALA A 409 -10.94 36.66 -24.24
CA ALA A 409 -12.08 37.17 -24.99
C ALA A 409 -11.77 37.21 -26.49
N GLY A 410 -12.73 36.80 -27.31
CA GLY A 410 -12.54 36.74 -28.77
C GLY A 410 -11.65 35.57 -29.27
N GLY A 411 -11.25 34.65 -28.41
CA GLY A 411 -10.48 33.47 -28.77
C GLY A 411 -8.96 33.67 -28.90
N ALA A 412 -8.44 34.85 -28.49
CA ALA A 412 -7.01 35.14 -28.50
C ALA A 412 -6.23 34.15 -27.59
N GLU A 413 -5.19 33.51 -28.09
CA GLU A 413 -4.32 32.66 -27.29
C GLU A 413 -3.52 33.50 -26.30
N LEU A 414 -3.66 33.23 -25.00
CA LEU A 414 -2.95 33.87 -23.90
C LEU A 414 -1.73 33.07 -23.49
N ALA A 415 -1.87 31.74 -23.45
CA ALA A 415 -0.77 30.82 -23.12
C ALA A 415 -1.03 29.45 -23.72
N ARG A 416 0.07 28.71 -23.91
CA ARG A 416 0.07 27.34 -24.42
C ARG A 416 1.04 26.48 -23.59
N TYR A 417 0.55 25.34 -23.11
CA TYR A 417 1.31 24.43 -22.28
C TYR A 417 1.33 23.04 -22.92
N PRO A 418 2.35 22.72 -23.72
CA PRO A 418 2.52 21.37 -24.26
C PRO A 418 2.75 20.38 -23.13
N PHE A 419 2.15 19.18 -23.22
CA PHE A 419 2.32 18.12 -22.23
C PHE A 419 2.28 16.73 -22.89
N THR A 420 2.79 15.74 -22.15
CA THR A 420 2.68 14.32 -22.50
C THR A 420 1.71 13.68 -21.52
N PRO A 421 0.50 13.26 -21.95
CA PRO A 421 -0.42 12.54 -21.08
C PRO A 421 0.16 11.19 -20.68
N LYS A 422 -0.21 10.70 -19.48
CA LYS A 422 0.33 9.44 -18.93
C LYS A 422 -0.46 8.26 -19.44
N GLU A 423 0.22 7.18 -19.82
CA GLU A 423 -0.42 5.90 -20.12
C GLU A 423 -1.11 5.37 -18.87
N VAL A 424 -2.31 4.78 -19.03
CA VAL A 424 -3.06 4.14 -17.96
C VAL A 424 -3.02 2.65 -18.18
N HIS A 425 -2.46 1.92 -17.21
CA HIS A 425 -2.45 0.47 -17.22
C HIS A 425 -3.46 -0.07 -16.21
N GLY A 426 -4.02 -1.25 -16.47
CA GLY A 426 -4.97 -1.85 -15.53
C GLY A 426 -5.49 -3.21 -15.96
N GLY A 427 -6.19 -3.84 -15.04
CA GLY A 427 -6.57 -5.23 -15.05
C GLY A 427 -7.38 -5.73 -16.24
N PRO A 428 -7.40 -7.05 -16.50
CA PRO A 428 -7.98 -7.66 -17.67
C PRO A 428 -9.52 -7.64 -17.65
N ALA A 429 -10.10 -7.38 -18.81
CA ALA A 429 -11.41 -7.92 -19.12
C ALA A 429 -11.49 -8.26 -20.61
N PRO A 430 -12.05 -9.42 -20.94
CA PRO A 430 -11.99 -9.96 -22.30
C PRO A 430 -12.78 -9.16 -23.35
N ASP A 431 -13.76 -8.34 -22.98
CA ASP A 431 -14.76 -7.82 -23.91
C ASP A 431 -15.13 -6.33 -23.76
N GLN A 432 -14.25 -5.50 -23.16
CA GLN A 432 -14.58 -4.08 -22.94
C GLN A 432 -13.39 -3.15 -23.25
N GLU A 433 -13.68 -1.82 -23.29
CA GLU A 433 -12.69 -0.75 -23.41
C GLU A 433 -11.48 -1.04 -22.52
N ARG A 434 -10.31 -1.11 -23.13
CA ARG A 434 -9.06 -1.40 -22.43
C ARG A 434 -8.63 -0.15 -21.69
N ASN A 435 -8.06 -0.32 -20.49
CA ASN A 435 -7.48 0.85 -19.80
C ASN A 435 -6.35 1.49 -20.60
N GLU A 436 -5.65 0.72 -21.42
CA GLU A 436 -4.63 1.20 -22.37
C GLU A 436 -5.22 2.11 -23.47
N ASP A 437 -6.54 2.14 -23.66
CA ASP A 437 -7.20 3.10 -24.54
C ASP A 437 -7.36 4.48 -23.88
N TYR A 438 -6.96 4.64 -22.62
CA TYR A 438 -7.02 5.90 -21.90
C TYR A 438 -5.63 6.47 -21.64
N LEU A 439 -5.53 7.80 -21.81
CA LEU A 439 -4.37 8.57 -21.38
C LEU A 439 -4.83 9.55 -20.28
N ALA A 440 -4.15 9.58 -19.15
CA ALA A 440 -4.46 10.48 -18.05
C ALA A 440 -3.86 11.88 -18.26
N ILE A 441 -4.69 12.90 -18.03
CA ILE A 441 -4.29 14.30 -17.92
C ILE A 441 -4.15 14.62 -16.44
N SER A 442 -2.96 15.04 -16.01
CA SER A 442 -2.65 15.32 -14.60
C SER A 442 -1.73 16.53 -14.54
N GLU A 443 -2.26 17.71 -14.90
CA GLU A 443 -1.47 18.91 -15.12
C GLU A 443 -1.86 20.06 -14.16
N LEU A 444 -0.84 20.77 -13.69
CA LEU A 444 -0.99 22.01 -12.95
C LEU A 444 -0.22 23.13 -13.67
N VAL A 445 -0.94 23.89 -14.50
CA VAL A 445 -0.33 24.90 -15.40
C VAL A 445 -0.48 26.31 -14.82
N PRO A 446 0.47 27.24 -15.10
CA PRO A 446 0.30 28.65 -14.72
C PRO A 446 -1.01 29.22 -15.27
N TYR A 447 -1.79 29.87 -14.42
CA TYR A 447 -3.00 30.57 -14.83
C TYR A 447 -2.68 31.97 -15.37
N VAL A 448 -3.40 32.40 -16.41
CA VAL A 448 -3.27 33.74 -16.98
C VAL A 448 -4.59 34.49 -16.81
N ALA A 449 -4.55 35.63 -16.14
CA ALA A 449 -5.72 36.47 -15.95
C ALA A 449 -6.36 36.89 -17.29
N GLY A 450 -7.69 36.91 -17.33
CA GLY A 450 -8.45 37.19 -18.56
C GLY A 450 -8.71 35.94 -19.43
N THR A 451 -8.34 34.72 -18.93
CA THR A 451 -8.76 33.49 -19.57
C THR A 451 -10.28 33.32 -19.48
N THR A 452 -10.92 33.08 -20.62
CA THR A 452 -12.36 32.78 -20.73
C THR A 452 -12.61 31.42 -21.38
N GLN A 453 -11.56 30.78 -21.89
CA GLN A 453 -11.61 29.42 -22.45
C GLN A 453 -10.34 28.65 -22.12
N VAL A 454 -10.53 27.38 -21.80
CA VAL A 454 -9.46 26.36 -21.67
C VAL A 454 -9.70 25.30 -22.72
N VAL A 455 -8.73 25.10 -23.62
CA VAL A 455 -8.83 24.13 -24.71
C VAL A 455 -7.78 23.05 -24.53
N ILE A 456 -8.22 21.78 -24.53
CA ILE A 456 -7.32 20.65 -24.66
C ILE A 456 -7.18 20.37 -26.15
N GLU A 457 -5.97 20.57 -26.66
CA GLU A 457 -5.63 20.25 -28.05
C GLU A 457 -4.89 18.93 -28.11
N GLY A 458 -5.17 18.16 -29.14
CA GLY A 458 -4.53 16.89 -29.47
C GLY A 458 -3.66 16.96 -30.72
N PRO A 459 -3.31 15.79 -31.30
CA PRO A 459 -2.45 15.72 -32.47
C PRO A 459 -2.90 16.62 -33.61
N GLY A 460 -1.97 17.35 -34.19
CA GLY A 460 -2.25 18.31 -35.26
C GLY A 460 -2.97 19.60 -34.82
N GLY A 461 -3.07 19.88 -33.52
CA GLY A 461 -3.74 21.06 -32.98
C GLY A 461 -5.27 20.98 -32.98
N ALA A 462 -5.83 19.77 -33.08
CA ALA A 462 -7.28 19.57 -33.03
C ALA A 462 -7.81 19.86 -31.62
N ALA A 463 -8.84 20.68 -31.49
CA ALA A 463 -9.50 20.93 -30.22
C ALA A 463 -10.34 19.71 -29.83
N LEU A 464 -9.88 19.00 -28.79
CA LEU A 464 -10.55 17.80 -28.26
C LEU A 464 -11.62 18.14 -27.24
N LYS A 465 -11.36 19.16 -26.42
CA LYS A 465 -12.28 19.67 -25.38
C LYS A 465 -12.11 21.16 -25.21
N THR A 466 -13.21 21.88 -25.07
CA THR A 466 -13.23 23.29 -24.68
C THR A 466 -14.10 23.46 -23.44
N VAL A 467 -13.56 24.12 -22.43
CA VAL A 467 -14.30 24.62 -21.27
C VAL A 467 -14.35 26.14 -21.42
N SER A 468 -15.52 26.73 -21.25
CA SER A 468 -15.72 28.19 -21.35
C SER A 468 -16.51 28.66 -20.14
N ALA A 469 -16.21 29.86 -19.66
CA ALA A 469 -16.95 30.56 -18.63
C ALA A 469 -17.14 32.02 -19.04
N GLY A 470 -18.08 32.67 -18.40
CA GLY A 470 -18.28 34.12 -18.52
C GLY A 470 -17.05 34.90 -18.06
N ALA A 471 -17.15 36.24 -18.08
CA ALA A 471 -16.02 37.08 -17.71
C ALA A 471 -15.95 37.40 -16.19
N ASN A 472 -17.05 37.19 -15.49
CA ASN A 472 -17.19 37.56 -14.07
C ASN A 472 -17.00 36.31 -13.19
N PRO A 473 -16.15 36.38 -12.15
CA PRO A 473 -15.93 35.27 -11.25
C PRO A 473 -17.17 34.98 -10.37
N PRO A 474 -17.34 33.71 -9.94
CA PRO A 474 -18.39 33.33 -8.99
C PRO A 474 -18.12 33.88 -7.59
N SER A 475 -19.13 33.84 -6.73
CA SER A 475 -19.03 34.14 -5.31
C SER A 475 -19.57 33.00 -4.45
N VAL A 476 -19.03 32.83 -3.25
CA VAL A 476 -19.46 31.86 -2.26
C VAL A 476 -19.42 32.45 -0.85
N THR A 477 -20.32 31.98 0.02
CA THR A 477 -20.33 32.35 1.45
C THR A 477 -20.66 31.13 2.29
N VAL A 478 -19.79 30.80 3.24
CA VAL A 478 -20.01 29.69 4.19
C VAL A 478 -21.11 30.07 5.16
N VAL A 479 -22.11 29.23 5.34
CA VAL A 479 -23.26 29.44 6.21
C VAL A 479 -23.10 28.67 7.52
N SER A 480 -22.70 27.38 7.48
CA SER A 480 -22.56 26.55 8.66
C SER A 480 -21.59 25.35 8.37
N PRO A 481 -20.74 24.96 9.35
CA PRO A 481 -20.42 25.64 10.62
C PRO A 481 -19.72 27.00 10.39
N ASN A 482 -20.00 27.97 11.22
CA ASN A 482 -19.47 29.31 10.99
C ASN A 482 -18.87 30.00 12.24
N GLY A 483 -18.68 29.23 13.32
CA GLY A 483 -17.94 29.60 14.53
C GLY A 483 -18.69 29.40 15.84
N GLY A 484 -17.99 28.87 16.84
CA GLY A 484 -18.50 28.63 18.19
C GLY A 484 -19.15 27.25 18.38
N GLU A 485 -19.34 26.46 17.33
CA GLU A 485 -19.96 25.11 17.40
C GLU A 485 -19.01 24.09 18.02
N THR A 486 -19.58 22.97 18.53
CA THR A 486 -18.87 21.73 18.85
C THR A 486 -19.45 20.60 18.00
N LEU A 487 -18.64 20.06 17.09
CA LEU A 487 -19.06 19.11 16.07
C LEU A 487 -18.84 17.68 16.56
N ALA A 488 -19.61 17.25 17.57
CA ALA A 488 -19.46 15.95 18.23
C ALA A 488 -20.29 14.81 17.60
N GLY A 489 -21.15 15.09 16.65
CA GLY A 489 -22.01 14.09 15.99
C GLY A 489 -21.23 13.12 15.10
N PRO A 490 -21.90 12.05 14.61
CA PRO A 490 -21.30 11.10 13.66
C PRO A 490 -21.16 11.68 12.26
N THR A 491 -21.92 12.72 11.93
CA THR A 491 -21.86 13.47 10.67
C THR A 491 -21.72 14.97 10.93
N ILE A 492 -21.05 15.65 10.01
CA ILE A 492 -20.87 17.09 10.00
C ILE A 492 -21.47 17.61 8.70
N THR A 493 -22.49 18.48 8.79
CA THR A 493 -23.07 19.13 7.62
C THR A 493 -22.42 20.49 7.40
N VAL A 494 -21.79 20.66 6.24
CA VAL A 494 -21.26 21.95 5.78
C VAL A 494 -22.20 22.53 4.73
N SER A 495 -22.58 23.79 4.86
CA SER A 495 -23.49 24.48 3.93
C SER A 495 -23.00 25.87 3.57
N TRP A 496 -23.34 26.33 2.37
CA TRP A 496 -22.94 27.60 1.80
C TRP A 496 -24.01 28.18 0.86
N THR A 497 -23.85 29.44 0.51
CA THR A 497 -24.57 30.06 -0.59
C THR A 497 -23.56 30.45 -1.67
N ALA A 498 -23.94 30.38 -2.93
CA ALA A 498 -23.09 30.79 -4.03
C ALA A 498 -23.91 31.36 -5.17
N SER A 499 -23.29 32.23 -5.97
CA SER A 499 -23.88 32.77 -7.20
C SER A 499 -22.81 33.11 -8.21
N ASP A 500 -23.19 33.04 -9.48
CA ASP A 500 -22.39 33.47 -10.61
C ASP A 500 -23.13 34.58 -11.37
N PRO A 501 -22.46 35.70 -11.68
CA PRO A 501 -23.11 36.83 -12.38
C PRO A 501 -23.47 36.50 -13.84
N ASP A 502 -22.74 35.58 -14.47
CA ASP A 502 -22.95 35.18 -15.86
C ASP A 502 -23.88 33.95 -15.96
N GLY A 503 -24.21 33.33 -14.82
CA GLY A 503 -25.10 32.20 -14.72
C GLY A 503 -24.42 30.86 -15.08
N ASP A 504 -23.12 30.79 -15.01
CA ASP A 504 -22.33 29.59 -15.29
C ASP A 504 -22.60 28.47 -14.25
N PRO A 505 -22.50 27.21 -14.63
CA PRO A 505 -22.61 26.08 -13.70
C PRO A 505 -21.49 26.10 -12.68
N LEU A 506 -21.82 25.94 -11.40
CA LEU A 506 -20.86 25.99 -10.31
C LEU A 506 -20.47 24.60 -9.82
N SER A 507 -19.18 24.44 -9.51
CA SER A 507 -18.61 23.27 -8.83
C SER A 507 -17.90 23.71 -7.56
N PHE A 508 -17.93 22.84 -6.52
CA PHE A 508 -17.41 23.18 -5.21
C PHE A 508 -16.44 22.14 -4.67
N ASN A 509 -15.41 22.61 -3.95
CA ASN A 509 -14.56 21.82 -3.09
C ASN A 509 -14.62 22.36 -1.67
N VAL A 510 -14.63 21.45 -0.68
CA VAL A 510 -14.66 21.81 0.74
C VAL A 510 -13.36 21.36 1.39
N GLN A 511 -12.75 22.27 2.14
CA GLN A 511 -11.56 22.01 2.93
C GLN A 511 -11.84 22.23 4.41
N TYR A 512 -11.17 21.45 5.25
CA TYR A 512 -11.17 21.56 6.70
C TYR A 512 -9.77 21.86 7.20
N SER A 513 -9.66 22.75 8.17
CA SER A 513 -8.46 23.06 8.93
C SER A 513 -8.71 22.79 10.41
N PRO A 514 -7.87 22.00 11.11
CA PRO A 514 -7.97 21.80 12.55
C PRO A 514 -7.29 22.91 13.38
N ASP A 515 -6.49 23.78 12.74
CA ASP A 515 -5.44 24.61 13.31
C ASP A 515 -5.53 26.10 12.90
N ASN A 516 -6.75 26.62 12.81
CA ASN A 516 -7.04 28.02 12.47
C ASN A 516 -6.46 28.45 11.10
N GLY A 517 -6.49 27.56 10.12
CA GLY A 517 -6.09 27.86 8.73
C GLY A 517 -4.61 27.70 8.43
N ALA A 518 -3.81 27.16 9.36
CA ALA A 518 -2.40 26.89 9.11
C ALA A 518 -2.21 25.73 8.11
N THR A 519 -3.04 24.69 8.23
CA THR A 519 -3.08 23.56 7.30
C THR A 519 -4.52 23.26 6.86
N TRP A 520 -4.70 22.67 5.68
CA TRP A 520 -6.01 22.37 5.12
C TRP A 520 -6.04 21.00 4.45
N GLU A 521 -6.99 20.16 4.84
CA GLU A 521 -7.34 18.91 4.16
C GLU A 521 -8.56 19.13 3.27
N THR A 522 -8.55 18.63 2.05
CA THR A 522 -9.73 18.62 1.19
C THR A 522 -10.64 17.48 1.62
N VAL A 523 -11.80 17.79 2.19
CA VAL A 523 -12.72 16.79 2.77
C VAL A 523 -13.87 16.42 1.85
N ALA A 524 -14.15 17.25 0.82
CA ALA A 524 -15.06 16.89 -0.26
C ALA A 524 -14.71 17.69 -1.53
N GLN A 525 -14.98 17.12 -2.70
CA GLN A 525 -14.67 17.77 -3.98
C GLN A 525 -15.70 17.42 -5.06
N ASN A 526 -15.70 18.24 -6.14
CA ASN A 526 -16.58 18.09 -7.30
C ASN A 526 -18.07 18.12 -6.98
N LEU A 527 -18.44 18.86 -5.93
CA LEU A 527 -19.83 19.04 -5.51
C LEU A 527 -20.56 20.02 -6.44
N THR A 528 -21.86 19.80 -6.64
CA THR A 528 -22.74 20.69 -7.41
C THR A 528 -23.89 21.25 -6.58
N GLY A 529 -24.08 20.74 -5.34
CA GLY A 529 -25.04 21.25 -4.37
C GLY A 529 -24.44 22.31 -3.45
N ASN A 530 -25.28 22.93 -2.63
CA ASN A 530 -24.89 23.98 -1.69
C ASN A 530 -24.69 23.45 -0.26
N SER A 531 -24.55 22.14 -0.09
CA SER A 531 -24.22 21.49 1.17
C SER A 531 -23.61 20.11 0.95
N VAL A 532 -22.87 19.62 1.96
CA VAL A 532 -22.34 18.27 2.02
C VAL A 532 -22.44 17.73 3.44
N GLU A 533 -22.74 16.44 3.57
CA GLU A 533 -22.59 15.69 4.82
C GLU A 533 -21.26 14.94 4.80
N LEU A 534 -20.44 15.20 5.82
CA LEU A 534 -19.13 14.58 6.02
C LEU A 534 -19.23 13.54 7.13
N ASP A 535 -18.59 12.38 6.95
CA ASP A 535 -18.38 11.43 8.02
C ASP A 535 -17.38 12.02 9.03
N ALA A 536 -17.83 12.26 10.24
CA ALA A 536 -16.99 12.84 11.29
C ALA A 536 -15.81 11.94 11.69
N GLY A 537 -15.88 10.62 11.42
CA GLY A 537 -14.77 9.69 11.62
C GLY A 537 -13.57 9.92 10.70
N ASN A 538 -13.74 10.69 9.63
CA ASN A 538 -12.67 11.08 8.71
C ASN A 538 -12.11 12.49 8.98
N ILE A 539 -12.70 13.23 9.93
CA ILE A 539 -12.28 14.60 10.22
C ILE A 539 -11.38 14.61 11.43
N VAL A 540 -10.18 15.12 11.24
CA VAL A 540 -9.14 15.27 12.28
C VAL A 540 -9.66 16.15 13.42
N SER A 541 -9.37 15.81 14.67
CA SER A 541 -9.75 16.61 15.83
C SER A 541 -9.06 17.98 15.83
N GLY A 542 -9.71 18.98 16.38
CA GLY A 542 -9.14 20.32 16.44
C GLY A 542 -9.94 21.26 17.34
N ALA A 543 -9.25 22.01 18.16
CA ALA A 543 -9.87 23.05 19.00
C ALA A 543 -10.12 24.37 18.25
N GLN A 544 -9.57 24.54 17.06
CA GLN A 544 -9.63 25.74 16.24
C GLN A 544 -10.00 25.38 14.78
N GLY A 545 -11.06 24.55 14.62
CA GLY A 545 -11.55 24.11 13.33
C GLY A 545 -12.08 25.24 12.46
N LEU A 546 -11.80 25.19 11.16
CA LEU A 546 -12.41 26.05 10.14
C LEU A 546 -12.80 25.21 8.94
N PHE A 547 -13.91 25.57 8.27
CA PHE A 547 -14.20 25.12 6.91
C PHE A 547 -13.94 26.24 5.91
N ARG A 548 -13.45 25.85 4.73
CA ARG A 548 -13.33 26.72 3.56
C ARG A 548 -14.01 26.07 2.37
N VAL A 549 -14.84 26.82 1.68
CA VAL A 549 -15.51 26.37 0.46
C VAL A 549 -14.91 27.10 -0.73
N TRP A 550 -14.44 26.33 -1.71
CA TRP A 550 -14.00 26.81 -3.00
C TRP A 550 -15.13 26.65 -4.00
N VAL A 551 -15.33 27.64 -4.86
CA VAL A 551 -16.28 27.61 -5.98
C VAL A 551 -15.56 27.89 -7.28
N SER A 552 -15.93 27.17 -8.34
CA SER A 552 -15.46 27.40 -9.72
C SER A 552 -16.63 27.42 -10.68
N ASP A 553 -16.58 28.33 -11.66
CA ASP A 553 -17.46 28.41 -12.84
C ASP A 553 -16.93 27.55 -14.02
N GLY A 554 -15.80 26.84 -13.77
CA GLY A 554 -15.02 26.08 -14.77
C GLY A 554 -13.73 26.77 -15.19
N ILE A 555 -13.50 28.04 -14.87
CA ILE A 555 -12.28 28.80 -15.18
C ILE A 555 -11.88 29.70 -14.01
N HIS A 556 -12.81 30.53 -13.48
CA HIS A 556 -12.55 31.40 -12.36
C HIS A 556 -12.86 30.69 -11.05
N THR A 557 -12.11 31.02 -10.02
CA THR A 557 -12.26 30.43 -8.70
C THR A 557 -12.34 31.46 -7.62
N ALA A 558 -13.26 31.28 -6.67
CA ALA A 558 -13.36 32.07 -5.44
C ALA A 558 -13.46 31.17 -4.22
N SER A 559 -13.26 31.69 -3.03
CA SER A 559 -13.44 30.93 -1.81
C SER A 559 -13.90 31.80 -0.66
N ASP A 560 -14.55 31.16 0.32
CA ASP A 560 -14.90 31.75 1.60
C ASP A 560 -14.60 30.77 2.74
N THR A 561 -14.31 31.32 3.93
CA THR A 561 -13.92 30.52 5.11
C THR A 561 -14.87 30.86 6.26
N SER A 562 -15.16 29.91 7.14
CA SER A 562 -15.93 30.13 8.37
C SER A 562 -15.47 31.39 9.10
N ASN A 563 -16.41 32.22 9.57
CA ASN A 563 -16.10 33.51 10.21
C ASN A 563 -15.43 33.36 11.59
N GLY A 564 -15.58 32.21 12.22
CA GLY A 564 -14.97 31.85 13.50
C GLY A 564 -14.66 30.41 13.61
N THR A 565 -13.81 30.05 14.58
CA THR A 565 -13.41 28.67 14.82
C THR A 565 -14.49 27.88 15.55
N PHE A 566 -14.52 26.58 15.32
CA PHE A 566 -15.34 25.58 16.01
C PHE A 566 -14.47 24.44 16.56
N VAL A 567 -15.03 23.57 17.37
CA VAL A 567 -14.32 22.43 17.99
C VAL A 567 -14.74 21.13 17.32
N VAL A 568 -13.79 20.33 16.88
CA VAL A 568 -13.96 18.92 16.51
C VAL A 568 -13.31 18.08 17.62
N PRO A 569 -14.09 17.32 18.43
CA PRO A 569 -13.55 16.50 19.50
C PRO A 569 -12.70 15.36 18.98
N ASN A 570 -11.75 14.88 19.82
CA ASN A 570 -10.96 13.69 19.57
C ASN A 570 -11.85 12.47 19.27
N ARG A 571 -11.38 11.59 18.39
CA ARG A 571 -12.03 10.32 18.00
C ARG A 571 -11.27 9.15 18.58
N THR A 572 -12.01 8.08 18.84
CA THR A 572 -11.40 6.83 19.30
C THR A 572 -10.66 6.15 18.15
N PRO A 573 -9.43 5.67 18.35
CA PRO A 573 -8.72 4.90 17.34
C PRO A 573 -9.45 3.60 16.99
N THR A 574 -9.06 2.97 15.90
CA THR A 574 -9.47 1.62 15.52
C THR A 574 -8.32 0.66 15.70
N VAL A 575 -8.63 -0.61 16.06
CA VAL A 575 -7.62 -1.67 16.12
C VAL A 575 -8.23 -3.00 15.70
N GLU A 576 -7.48 -3.79 14.95
CA GLU A 576 -7.87 -5.11 14.45
C GLU A 576 -6.66 -6.04 14.50
N ILE A 577 -6.85 -7.28 15.01
CA ILE A 577 -5.81 -8.30 14.99
C ILE A 577 -5.76 -8.95 13.61
N LEU A 578 -4.63 -8.83 12.93
CA LEU A 578 -4.38 -9.45 11.63
C LEU A 578 -3.77 -10.85 11.77
N GLN A 579 -2.90 -11.04 12.80
CA GLN A 579 -2.28 -12.35 13.08
C GLN A 579 -2.34 -12.67 14.58
N PRO A 580 -2.79 -13.89 14.92
CA PRO A 580 -3.45 -14.86 14.06
C PRO A 580 -4.83 -14.38 13.61
N ALA A 581 -5.20 -14.65 12.35
CA ALA A 581 -6.46 -14.22 11.74
C ALA A 581 -7.73 -14.87 12.37
N GLY A 582 -7.54 -15.73 13.37
CA GLY A 582 -8.60 -16.41 14.11
C GLY A 582 -8.02 -17.31 15.21
N PRO A 583 -8.85 -18.13 15.85
CA PRO A 583 -8.41 -19.02 16.92
C PRO A 583 -7.24 -19.91 16.48
N LEU A 584 -6.15 -19.91 17.24
CA LEU A 584 -4.92 -20.65 16.97
C LEU A 584 -4.67 -21.70 18.05
N SER A 585 -4.23 -22.91 17.69
CA SER A 585 -3.77 -23.92 18.62
C SER A 585 -2.32 -24.30 18.34
N VAL A 586 -1.46 -24.20 19.35
CA VAL A 586 -0.02 -24.45 19.24
C VAL A 586 0.51 -25.27 20.41
N PRO A 587 1.57 -26.09 20.24
CA PRO A 587 2.30 -26.69 21.35
C PRO A 587 3.02 -25.64 22.21
N ILE A 588 3.28 -25.96 23.48
CA ILE A 588 4.13 -25.14 24.36
C ILE A 588 5.51 -24.88 23.72
N SER A 589 6.08 -23.72 23.96
CA SER A 589 7.35 -23.23 23.37
C SER A 589 7.28 -22.90 21.87
N THR A 590 6.08 -22.87 21.28
CA THR A 590 5.90 -22.30 19.92
C THR A 590 5.88 -20.79 20.01
N THR A 591 6.65 -20.13 19.15
CA THR A 591 6.54 -18.69 18.98
C THR A 591 5.22 -18.34 18.30
N VAL A 592 4.39 -17.58 18.97
CA VAL A 592 3.17 -16.99 18.41
C VAL A 592 3.50 -15.60 17.91
N ASN A 593 3.26 -15.36 16.63
CA ASN A 593 3.38 -14.03 16.06
C ASN A 593 2.04 -13.33 16.17
N LEU A 594 2.05 -12.16 16.80
CA LEU A 594 0.92 -11.28 16.93
C LEU A 594 1.13 -10.08 16.03
N GLU A 595 0.11 -9.73 15.26
CA GLU A 595 0.11 -8.56 14.41
C GLU A 595 -1.24 -7.88 14.47
N ALA A 596 -1.26 -6.56 14.59
CA ALA A 596 -2.45 -5.75 14.56
C ALA A 596 -2.29 -4.54 13.64
N SER A 597 -3.40 -4.14 13.04
CA SER A 597 -3.57 -2.83 12.43
C SER A 597 -4.23 -1.92 13.45
N ALA A 598 -3.54 -0.88 13.87
CA ALA A 598 -4.07 0.15 14.74
C ALA A 598 -3.96 1.50 14.04
N TYR A 599 -5.07 2.23 13.98
CA TYR A 599 -5.15 3.48 13.22
C TYR A 599 -5.99 4.51 13.96
N ASP A 600 -5.51 5.73 13.95
CA ASP A 600 -6.19 6.91 14.47
C ASP A 600 -6.26 8.00 13.40
N VAL A 601 -7.41 8.70 13.29
CA VAL A 601 -7.61 9.71 12.24
C VAL A 601 -6.68 10.91 12.41
N ASP A 602 -6.29 11.22 13.65
CA ASP A 602 -5.48 12.37 13.99
C ASP A 602 -3.99 12.13 13.78
N THR A 603 -3.52 10.91 14.09
CA THR A 603 -2.10 10.56 14.15
C THR A 603 -1.67 9.55 13.09
N GLY A 604 -2.60 8.92 12.39
CA GLY A 604 -2.33 7.86 11.41
C GLY A 604 -2.16 6.50 12.06
N ALA A 605 -1.26 5.67 11.54
CA ALA A 605 -0.98 4.34 12.06
C ALA A 605 -0.32 4.43 13.45
N LEU A 606 -0.86 3.68 14.40
CA LEU A 606 -0.33 3.58 15.77
C LEU A 606 0.63 2.40 15.88
N ASP A 607 1.72 2.58 16.62
CA ASP A 607 2.74 1.55 16.84
C ASP A 607 3.50 1.79 18.17
N GLY A 608 4.46 0.91 18.48
CA GLY A 608 5.32 1.03 19.66
C GLY A 608 4.51 1.01 20.97
N ALA A 609 4.70 1.99 21.83
CA ALA A 609 4.04 2.07 23.13
C ALA A 609 2.52 2.35 23.04
N GLN A 610 2.03 2.83 21.92
CA GLN A 610 0.61 3.08 21.67
C GLN A 610 -0.18 1.78 21.42
N VAL A 611 0.50 0.69 21.04
CA VAL A 611 -0.10 -0.63 20.82
C VAL A 611 0.45 -1.60 21.85
N THR A 612 -0.41 -2.12 22.73
CA THR A 612 -0.03 -3.00 23.83
C THR A 612 -0.76 -4.33 23.74
N TRP A 613 -0.05 -5.42 24.06
CA TRP A 613 -0.59 -6.77 24.04
C TRP A 613 -0.61 -7.39 25.43
N THR A 614 -1.71 -8.03 25.76
CA THR A 614 -1.90 -8.73 27.03
C THR A 614 -2.53 -10.11 26.82
N SER A 615 -2.27 -11.00 27.76
CA SER A 615 -2.93 -12.31 27.87
C SER A 615 -3.66 -12.39 29.21
N ASN A 616 -4.83 -13.00 29.19
CA ASN A 616 -5.59 -13.26 30.42
C ASN A 616 -4.86 -14.20 31.40
N LEU A 617 -3.92 -15.05 30.91
CA LEU A 617 -3.15 -15.97 31.75
C LEU A 617 -1.76 -15.44 32.11
N ASP A 618 -1.08 -14.82 31.15
CA ASP A 618 0.34 -14.44 31.31
C ASP A 618 0.56 -12.93 31.52
N GLY A 619 -0.52 -12.13 31.54
CA GLY A 619 -0.43 -10.68 31.73
C GLY A 619 0.14 -9.94 30.53
N ALA A 620 1.03 -8.98 30.75
CA ALA A 620 1.63 -8.17 29.69
C ALA A 620 2.57 -9.01 28.82
N LEU A 621 2.34 -8.96 27.48
CA LEU A 621 3.14 -9.68 26.49
C LEU A 621 4.18 -8.78 25.81
N GLY A 622 3.84 -7.52 25.55
CA GLY A 622 4.73 -6.57 24.87
C GLY A 622 3.98 -5.42 24.20
N THR A 623 4.71 -4.67 23.37
CA THR A 623 4.21 -3.48 22.65
C THR A 623 4.60 -3.51 21.19
N GLY A 624 3.87 -2.75 20.36
CA GLY A 624 4.09 -2.61 18.93
C GLY A 624 3.02 -3.30 18.10
N ALA A 625 2.86 -2.86 16.85
CA ALA A 625 1.91 -3.44 15.91
C ALA A 625 2.27 -4.90 15.57
N GLN A 626 3.54 -5.28 15.69
CA GLN A 626 4.04 -6.64 15.51
C GLN A 626 4.80 -7.11 16.76
N LEU A 627 4.45 -8.29 17.27
CA LEU A 627 5.07 -8.89 18.45
C LEU A 627 5.23 -10.40 18.28
N SER A 628 6.40 -10.94 18.59
CA SER A 628 6.65 -12.39 18.63
C SER A 628 6.76 -12.86 20.07
N VAL A 629 5.86 -13.74 20.51
CA VAL A 629 5.80 -14.26 21.87
C VAL A 629 6.15 -15.75 21.88
N ALA A 630 7.26 -16.11 22.55
CA ALA A 630 7.76 -17.50 22.61
C ALA A 630 7.43 -18.21 23.93
N SER A 631 6.83 -17.55 24.90
CA SER A 631 6.74 -18.00 26.30
C SER A 631 5.31 -18.06 26.85
N LEU A 632 4.31 -18.30 26.01
CA LEU A 632 2.94 -18.49 26.50
C LEU A 632 2.83 -19.78 27.32
N SER A 633 2.17 -19.70 28.48
CA SER A 633 1.90 -20.84 29.35
C SER A 633 0.89 -21.81 28.72
N VAL A 634 0.81 -23.05 29.24
CA VAL A 634 -0.21 -24.02 28.78
C VAL A 634 -1.60 -23.56 29.22
N GLY A 635 -2.53 -23.46 28.28
CA GLY A 635 -3.90 -23.04 28.56
C GLY A 635 -4.57 -22.38 27.36
N VAL A 636 -5.77 -21.90 27.58
CA VAL A 636 -6.53 -21.09 26.61
C VAL A 636 -6.34 -19.62 26.94
N HIS A 637 -5.55 -18.95 26.11
CA HIS A 637 -5.28 -17.53 26.22
C HIS A 637 -6.33 -16.74 25.45
N THR A 638 -6.86 -15.70 26.05
CA THR A 638 -7.47 -14.57 25.35
C THR A 638 -6.41 -13.51 25.24
N ILE A 639 -5.85 -13.37 24.04
CA ILE A 639 -4.90 -12.32 23.73
C ILE A 639 -5.67 -11.07 23.37
N THR A 640 -5.37 -9.96 24.04
CA THR A 640 -5.99 -8.65 23.80
C THR A 640 -4.93 -7.68 23.29
N VAL A 641 -5.20 -7.04 22.17
CA VAL A 641 -4.49 -5.84 21.73
C VAL A 641 -5.26 -4.60 22.19
N ARG A 642 -4.54 -3.58 22.62
CA ARG A 642 -5.08 -2.28 23.01
C ARG A 642 -4.30 -1.19 22.28
N ALA A 643 -5.01 -0.37 21.51
CA ALA A 643 -4.50 0.84 20.90
C ALA A 643 -4.93 2.07 21.73
N ASP A 644 -4.00 3.00 21.94
CA ASP A 644 -4.18 4.23 22.73
C ASP A 644 -3.60 5.41 21.93
N ASP A 645 -4.44 6.39 21.58
CA ASP A 645 -4.04 7.58 20.81
C ASP A 645 -3.21 8.58 21.64
N GLY A 646 -3.15 8.39 22.96
CA GLY A 646 -2.52 9.34 23.89
C GLY A 646 -3.35 10.61 24.16
N GLN A 647 -4.56 10.70 23.61
CA GLN A 647 -5.47 11.84 23.75
C GLN A 647 -6.76 11.45 24.50
N GLY A 648 -6.82 10.19 24.98
CA GLY A 648 -7.93 9.65 25.77
C GLY A 648 -8.81 8.67 25.00
N GLY A 649 -8.60 8.48 23.72
CA GLY A 649 -9.23 7.45 22.88
C GLY A 649 -8.52 6.10 23.04
N VAL A 650 -9.30 5.03 23.22
CA VAL A 650 -8.80 3.66 23.38
C VAL A 650 -9.69 2.68 22.63
N ALA A 651 -9.07 1.78 21.89
CA ALA A 651 -9.74 0.64 21.25
C ALA A 651 -9.07 -0.68 21.63
N THR A 652 -9.80 -1.79 21.54
CA THR A 652 -9.29 -3.14 21.82
C THR A 652 -9.87 -4.15 20.86
N ASP A 653 -9.07 -5.18 20.56
CA ASP A 653 -9.50 -6.38 19.85
C ASP A 653 -8.94 -7.63 20.52
N THR A 654 -9.52 -8.82 20.27
CA THR A 654 -9.16 -10.04 20.95
C THR A 654 -9.11 -11.25 20.03
N VAL A 655 -8.17 -12.17 20.31
CA VAL A 655 -8.08 -13.47 19.63
C VAL A 655 -7.79 -14.58 20.66
N GLN A 656 -8.28 -15.79 20.41
CA GLN A 656 -7.98 -16.94 21.25
C GLN A 656 -6.75 -17.71 20.75
N VAL A 657 -5.82 -18.01 21.67
CA VAL A 657 -4.66 -18.88 21.41
C VAL A 657 -4.66 -20.00 22.44
N THR A 658 -4.82 -21.23 21.98
CA THR A 658 -4.73 -22.43 22.84
C THR A 658 -3.31 -22.97 22.79
N VAL A 659 -2.62 -22.95 23.93
CA VAL A 659 -1.31 -23.57 24.09
C VAL A 659 -1.49 -24.95 24.72
N THR A 660 -1.15 -26.00 23.98
CA THR A 660 -1.24 -27.38 24.45
C THR A 660 0.05 -27.84 25.10
N ALA A 661 -0.03 -28.66 26.13
CA ALA A 661 1.15 -29.34 26.66
C ALA A 661 1.77 -30.19 25.55
N GLY A 662 3.05 -30.01 25.29
CA GLY A 662 3.78 -30.88 24.35
C GLY A 662 3.66 -32.34 24.81
N GLN A 663 3.31 -33.24 23.90
CA GLN A 663 3.38 -34.67 24.22
C GLN A 663 4.83 -35.01 24.54
N PRO A 664 5.12 -35.66 25.70
CA PRO A 664 6.46 -36.16 25.95
C PRO A 664 6.81 -37.16 24.83
N PHE A 665 7.98 -37.01 24.26
CA PHE A 665 8.49 -37.96 23.26
C PHE A 665 8.67 -39.33 23.96
N THR A 666 7.81 -40.27 23.64
CA THR A 666 7.88 -41.68 24.15
C THR A 666 8.43 -42.65 23.11
N GLY A 667 9.17 -42.16 22.12
CA GLY A 667 9.79 -42.99 21.07
C GLY A 667 11.20 -43.45 21.44
N ASN A 668 11.46 -44.75 21.48
CA ASN A 668 12.82 -45.30 21.48
C ASN A 668 13.43 -45.02 20.10
N ILE A 669 14.50 -44.23 20.05
CA ILE A 669 15.35 -44.14 18.86
C ILE A 669 16.32 -45.31 18.89
N THR A 670 16.03 -46.35 18.12
CA THR A 670 16.98 -47.47 17.88
C THR A 670 17.75 -47.16 16.61
N ASP A 671 19.05 -47.11 16.77
CA ASP A 671 20.17 -47.07 15.85
C ASP A 671 19.89 -47.09 14.34
N VAL A 672 20.28 -46.04 13.64
CA VAL A 672 20.54 -46.04 12.20
C VAL A 672 21.88 -45.39 11.92
N PHE A 673 22.86 -46.18 11.48
CA PHE A 673 24.17 -45.72 11.05
C PHE A 673 24.14 -45.47 9.54
N LEU A 674 24.35 -44.23 9.06
CA LEU A 674 24.77 -43.94 7.68
C LEU A 674 25.42 -42.57 7.57
N PRO A 675 26.42 -42.38 6.69
CA PRO A 675 27.16 -41.12 6.60
C PRO A 675 26.32 -40.01 5.93
N LEU A 676 26.35 -38.83 6.53
CA LEU A 676 25.85 -37.60 5.94
C LEU A 676 26.98 -36.92 5.18
N ILE A 677 26.79 -36.59 3.92
CA ILE A 677 27.69 -35.74 3.13
C ILE A 677 26.94 -34.47 2.74
N LEU A 678 27.45 -33.33 3.17
CA LEU A 678 26.98 -32.02 2.77
C LEU A 678 27.73 -31.56 1.52
N ARG A 679 27.03 -31.06 0.53
CA ARG A 679 27.58 -30.35 -0.61
C ARG A 679 26.86 -29.00 -0.78
#